data_36fecd439f07d37b58b1c7b2a9d5a273
#
_entry.id   36fecd439f07d37b58b1c7b2a9d5a273
#
_cell.length_a   1.000
_cell.length_b   1.000
_cell.length_c   1.000
_cell.angle_alpha   90.00
_cell.angle_beta   90.00
_cell.angle_gamma   90.00
#
_symmetry.space_group_name_H-M   'P 1'
#
loop_
_entity.id
_entity.type
_entity.pdbx_description
1 polymer ?
#
loop_
_entity_poly.entity_id
_entity_poly.type
_entity_poly.pdbx_seq_one_letter_code
_entity_poly.pdbx_strand_id
1 'polypeptide(L)'
;MAAIDHAEVHTGTRTRGPGDEPWRRRPFGPRFVAPLLMGATLNPVNSSVIATALVAIATAMGVPIGRTTILISCLYLTSAIAQPTAGRLAEEFGPRRVFLTGIVIVLLGGVLGGIATSLSMLVVARVLIGLGTSAGYPAAMLLIRRRATAIGLQAPPTRVLGGLAIAGAVTVAIGPAVGGLLVGWFGWRAAFVLNVPFTIVTFALATAWIAKDPDVIRGRSPREVLTRIDVLGVLGFGSAMTALLVFLLSLPEPHWAALTLAVVLTVALVLWEMRAANPFLDVRLLASNPALTRTYLRYALSMLGIYTMLYGLTQWVEAAHGLSAYDAGLVLLPMGLLSAGAARFVANRVDVRGPLIASAVLLLLGSIAVQFLTTGTPIIAVIGVTGVFGLMSGLANLSNQTALYRMAPAEKLGTASGLLRTFGYVGSIASATITGIAFRTRVSDTGLHEVSLILIAIGAVVLLMTVFDRHLKPSDGTSPSSKENEHLMSEPTTPTIVPAQTALLLMDYQNAMVSSLPEAEQILDRAQQALAWARKNDVQVVYVRVAFAPDDYAGVPTHSKVFAAVAENKFLQDGSPEAALHDSLEVLDGDILVRKTRFGAFSTTDLYRDLHAKGLDTLVIAGISTSGVVLSTLRDAGDQDYRLFVLADATADPDAEVHRVLIEKVFPHQADIVETGDLETLSGAASA
;
A
#
# COMPACT_ATOMS: atom_id res chain seq x y z
N MET A 1 -72.10 15.74 31.10
CA MET A 1 -71.05 15.48 32.13
C MET A 1 -69.85 14.97 31.42
N ALA A 2 -68.81 15.77 31.38
CA ALA A 2 -67.66 15.67 30.47
C ALA A 2 -66.64 14.67 31.02
N ALA A 3 -65.98 13.94 30.11
CA ALA A 3 -64.69 13.34 30.34
C ALA A 3 -63.73 13.84 29.24
N ILE A 4 -62.73 14.59 29.67
CA ILE A 4 -61.67 15.15 28.84
C ILE A 4 -60.58 14.08 28.77
N ASP A 5 -60.29 13.63 27.57
CA ASP A 5 -59.22 12.69 27.27
C ASP A 5 -57.93 13.48 26.99
N HIS A 6 -56.92 13.30 27.83
CA HIS A 6 -55.59 13.88 27.68
C HIS A 6 -54.77 13.00 26.73
N ALA A 7 -54.57 13.47 25.49
CA ALA A 7 -53.58 12.89 24.56
C ALA A 7 -52.18 13.34 25.01
N GLU A 8 -51.41 12.44 25.64
CA GLU A 8 -49.96 12.60 25.82
C GLU A 8 -49.23 12.50 24.49
N VAL A 9 -48.67 13.62 24.07
CA VAL A 9 -47.71 13.67 22.94
C VAL A 9 -46.38 13.12 23.43
N HIS A 10 -46.16 11.84 23.21
CA HIS A 10 -44.82 11.24 23.34
C HIS A 10 -43.92 11.75 22.21
N THR A 11 -43.13 12.79 22.47
CA THR A 11 -41.95 13.12 21.70
C THR A 11 -40.88 12.06 21.92
N GLY A 12 -41.02 10.94 21.21
CA GLY A 12 -40.04 9.88 21.21
C GLY A 12 -38.76 10.38 20.54
N THR A 13 -37.75 10.70 21.30
CA THR A 13 -36.34 10.77 20.85
C THR A 13 -35.96 9.38 20.33
N ARG A 14 -36.03 9.20 19.04
CA ARG A 14 -35.48 8.01 18.35
C ARG A 14 -34.01 7.88 18.76
N THR A 15 -33.70 7.00 19.68
CA THR A 15 -32.33 6.52 19.91
C THR A 15 -31.85 5.91 18.60
N ARG A 16 -30.90 6.60 17.94
CA ARG A 16 -30.25 6.09 16.73
C ARG A 16 -29.60 4.76 17.06
N GLY A 17 -30.04 3.69 16.40
CA GLY A 17 -29.42 2.38 16.52
C GLY A 17 -27.96 2.41 16.04
N PRO A 18 -27.11 1.45 16.47
CA PRO A 18 -25.68 1.41 16.10
C PRO A 18 -25.41 1.32 14.58
N GLY A 19 -26.46 1.18 13.75
CA GLY A 19 -26.37 1.14 12.27
C GLY A 19 -26.54 2.49 11.56
N ASP A 20 -27.08 3.53 12.23
CA ASP A 20 -27.52 4.79 11.59
C ASP A 20 -26.46 5.91 11.58
N GLU A 21 -25.20 5.62 11.85
CA GLU A 21 -24.16 6.65 11.84
C GLU A 21 -23.84 7.13 10.41
N PRO A 22 -23.91 8.44 10.12
CA PRO A 22 -23.75 9.01 8.76
C PRO A 22 -22.44 8.62 8.06
N TRP A 23 -21.39 8.28 8.82
CA TRP A 23 -20.09 7.88 8.30
C TRP A 23 -20.10 6.47 7.69
N ARG A 24 -21.03 5.59 8.07
CA ARG A 24 -21.14 4.24 7.49
C ARG A 24 -21.61 4.27 6.03
N ARG A 25 -22.36 5.29 5.63
CA ARG A 25 -22.81 5.48 4.24
C ARG A 25 -21.68 5.89 3.30
N ARG A 26 -20.66 6.62 3.79
CA ARG A 26 -19.45 7.00 3.04
C ARG A 26 -18.22 6.89 3.96
N PRO A 27 -17.76 5.69 4.28
CA PRO A 27 -16.73 5.47 5.30
C PRO A 27 -15.39 6.12 4.95
N PHE A 28 -15.05 6.23 3.69
CA PHE A 28 -13.85 6.90 3.17
C PHE A 28 -14.19 8.18 2.40
N GLY A 29 -15.19 8.91 2.86
CA GLY A 29 -15.57 10.19 2.29
C GLY A 29 -14.52 11.30 2.54
N PRO A 30 -14.63 12.45 1.82
CA PRO A 30 -13.65 13.55 1.91
C PRO A 30 -13.38 14.04 3.33
N ARG A 31 -14.41 14.08 4.19
CA ARG A 31 -14.26 14.49 5.60
C ARG A 31 -13.31 13.60 6.41
N PHE A 32 -13.22 12.32 6.08
CA PHE A 32 -12.27 11.42 6.74
C PHE A 32 -10.90 11.46 6.08
N VAL A 33 -10.87 11.47 4.73
CA VAL A 33 -9.62 11.32 3.97
C VAL A 33 -8.81 12.63 3.92
N ALA A 34 -9.45 13.82 3.84
CA ALA A 34 -8.75 15.08 3.69
C ALA A 34 -7.74 15.40 4.80
N PRO A 35 -8.08 15.33 6.11
CA PRO A 35 -7.08 15.57 7.16
C PRO A 35 -5.95 14.56 7.14
N LEU A 36 -6.20 13.31 6.75
CA LEU A 36 -5.17 12.28 6.64
C LEU A 36 -4.21 12.54 5.48
N LEU A 37 -4.73 12.98 4.33
CA LEU A 37 -3.91 13.42 3.20
C LEU A 37 -3.03 14.61 3.59
N MET A 38 -3.62 15.63 4.21
CA MET A 38 -2.87 16.81 4.68
C MET A 38 -1.75 16.39 5.66
N GLY A 39 -2.05 15.59 6.67
CA GLY A 39 -1.03 15.11 7.60
C GLY A 39 0.07 14.28 6.94
N ALA A 40 -0.28 13.41 6.00
CA ALA A 40 0.69 12.58 5.28
C ALA A 40 1.59 13.37 4.32
N THR A 41 1.12 14.52 3.81
CA THR A 41 1.89 15.40 2.91
C THR A 41 2.83 16.39 3.64
N LEU A 42 2.72 16.56 4.97
CA LEU A 42 3.56 17.46 5.73
C LEU A 42 5.05 17.19 5.55
N ASN A 43 5.49 15.93 5.58
CA ASN A 43 6.91 15.60 5.38
C ASN A 43 7.39 15.90 3.95
N PRO A 44 6.69 15.45 2.89
CA PRO A 44 6.98 15.85 1.51
C PRO A 44 7.03 17.36 1.27
N VAL A 45 6.08 18.13 1.82
CA VAL A 45 6.07 19.60 1.71
C VAL A 45 7.37 20.17 2.28
N ASN A 46 7.69 19.80 3.53
CA ASN A 46 8.86 20.35 4.23
C ASN A 46 10.20 19.94 3.62
N SER A 47 10.25 18.78 2.96
CA SER A 47 11.47 18.32 2.29
C SER A 47 11.70 19.01 0.94
N SER A 48 10.64 19.36 0.22
CA SER A 48 10.76 19.95 -1.12
C SER A 48 10.81 21.47 -1.12
N VAL A 49 9.98 22.13 -0.30
CA VAL A 49 9.95 23.61 -0.21
C VAL A 49 11.28 24.20 0.28
N ILE A 50 12.01 23.51 1.17
CA ILE A 50 13.27 23.99 1.71
C ILE A 50 14.36 24.11 0.63
N ALA A 51 14.26 23.35 -0.46
CA ALA A 51 15.28 23.33 -1.51
C ALA A 51 15.59 24.73 -2.05
N THR A 52 14.56 25.53 -2.29
CA THR A 52 14.65 26.91 -2.81
C THR A 52 14.91 28.00 -1.73
N ALA A 53 15.00 27.59 -0.45
CA ALA A 53 15.27 28.49 0.65
C ALA A 53 16.74 28.47 1.10
N LEU A 54 17.52 27.44 0.73
CA LEU A 54 18.86 27.19 1.28
C LEU A 54 19.84 28.32 0.99
N VAL A 55 19.86 28.87 -0.23
CA VAL A 55 20.72 29.95 -0.65
C VAL A 55 20.35 31.23 0.11
N ALA A 56 19.07 31.57 0.18
CA ALA A 56 18.59 32.75 0.90
C ALA A 56 18.86 32.64 2.41
N ILE A 57 18.75 31.44 3.01
CA ILE A 57 19.11 31.18 4.41
C ILE A 57 20.63 31.39 4.61
N ALA A 58 21.48 30.84 3.72
CA ALA A 58 22.92 30.98 3.79
C ALA A 58 23.35 32.47 3.81
N THR A 59 22.78 33.23 2.89
CA THR A 59 23.02 34.68 2.78
C THR A 59 22.54 35.41 4.03
N ALA A 60 21.33 35.13 4.52
CA ALA A 60 20.77 35.81 5.69
C ALA A 60 21.50 35.49 7.00
N MET A 61 22.09 34.28 7.11
CA MET A 61 22.82 33.82 8.30
C MET A 61 24.32 34.05 8.21
N GLY A 62 24.82 34.55 7.08
CA GLY A 62 26.27 34.81 6.86
C GLY A 62 27.13 33.54 6.90
N VAL A 63 26.57 32.39 6.42
CA VAL A 63 27.26 31.10 6.40
C VAL A 63 27.43 30.58 4.97
N PRO A 64 28.46 29.76 4.72
CA PRO A 64 28.58 29.06 3.42
C PRO A 64 27.37 28.23 3.11
N ILE A 65 26.96 28.17 1.84
CA ILE A 65 25.76 27.45 1.37
C ILE A 65 25.81 25.97 1.78
N GLY A 66 26.97 25.32 1.66
CA GLY A 66 27.17 23.94 2.08
C GLY A 66 26.80 23.65 3.54
N ARG A 67 26.93 24.66 4.45
CA ARG A 67 26.51 24.49 5.86
C ARG A 67 24.97 24.42 6.02
N THR A 68 24.21 24.99 5.11
CA THR A 68 22.72 24.93 5.20
C THR A 68 22.17 23.54 4.91
N THR A 69 22.95 22.64 4.31
CA THR A 69 22.55 21.25 4.07
C THR A 69 22.27 20.45 5.36
N ILE A 70 22.79 20.93 6.51
CA ILE A 70 22.45 20.40 7.84
C ILE A 70 20.94 20.46 8.09
N LEU A 71 20.23 21.46 7.57
CA LEU A 71 18.79 21.61 7.71
C LEU A 71 18.04 20.48 7.01
N ILE A 72 18.58 19.95 5.92
CA ILE A 72 18.06 18.78 5.21
C ILE A 72 18.35 17.51 6.02
N SER A 73 19.62 17.33 6.40
CA SER A 73 20.08 16.14 7.11
C SER A 73 19.37 15.95 8.45
N CYS A 74 19.17 17.03 9.23
CA CYS A 74 18.44 16.96 10.50
C CYS A 74 16.97 16.56 10.35
N LEU A 75 16.27 17.04 9.31
CA LEU A 75 14.90 16.63 9.04
C LEU A 75 14.84 15.12 8.75
N TYR A 76 15.69 14.64 7.85
CA TYR A 76 15.66 13.24 7.45
C TYR A 76 16.18 12.29 8.52
N LEU A 77 17.21 12.69 9.28
CA LEU A 77 17.68 11.93 10.43
C LEU A 77 16.56 11.76 11.46
N THR A 78 15.92 12.86 11.82
CA THR A 78 14.78 12.83 12.75
C THR A 78 13.63 11.99 12.21
N SER A 79 13.31 12.12 10.92
CA SER A 79 12.26 11.33 10.28
C SER A 79 12.59 9.84 10.22
N ALA A 80 13.84 9.47 9.96
CA ALA A 80 14.29 8.06 9.91
C ALA A 80 14.10 7.35 11.25
N ILE A 81 14.31 8.07 12.36
CA ILE A 81 14.15 7.57 13.72
C ILE A 81 12.67 7.63 14.16
N ALA A 82 12.04 8.75 13.93
CA ALA A 82 10.72 9.04 14.50
C ALA A 82 9.57 8.36 13.75
N GLN A 83 9.68 8.07 12.45
CA GLN A 83 8.55 7.52 11.68
C GLN A 83 8.21 6.07 12.05
N PRO A 84 9.15 5.13 12.18
CA PRO A 84 8.84 3.79 12.69
C PRO A 84 8.35 3.85 14.15
N THR A 85 8.98 4.71 14.97
CA THR A 85 8.58 4.91 16.38
C THR A 85 7.16 5.45 16.48
N ALA A 86 6.78 6.43 15.67
CA ALA A 86 5.43 6.99 15.65
C ALA A 86 4.37 5.96 15.25
N GLY A 87 4.71 5.02 14.37
CA GLY A 87 3.84 3.88 14.04
C GLY A 87 3.49 3.06 15.27
N ARG A 88 4.48 2.64 16.05
CA ARG A 88 4.29 1.88 17.29
C ARG A 88 3.56 2.70 18.37
N LEU A 89 3.92 3.97 18.52
CA LEU A 89 3.20 4.89 19.42
C LEU A 89 1.71 5.00 19.04
N ALA A 90 1.40 5.03 17.75
CA ALA A 90 0.04 5.11 17.26
C ALA A 90 -0.75 3.81 17.52
N GLU A 91 -0.10 2.64 17.51
CA GLU A 91 -0.71 1.37 17.90
C GLU A 91 -1.00 1.33 19.41
N GLU A 92 -0.09 1.80 20.24
CA GLU A 92 -0.19 1.76 21.71
C GLU A 92 -1.06 2.87 22.29
N PHE A 93 -0.88 4.13 21.85
CA PHE A 93 -1.56 5.30 22.43
C PHE A 93 -2.77 5.80 21.64
N GLY A 94 -3.03 5.20 20.48
CA GLY A 94 -4.10 5.57 19.59
C GLY A 94 -3.64 6.50 18.44
N PRO A 95 -4.02 6.16 17.20
CA PRO A 95 -3.51 6.85 16.01
C PRO A 95 -3.98 8.30 15.91
N ARG A 96 -5.20 8.64 16.39
CA ARG A 96 -5.66 10.04 16.39
C ARG A 96 -4.85 10.91 17.34
N ARG A 97 -4.56 10.41 18.55
CA ARG A 97 -3.76 11.15 19.55
C ARG A 97 -2.36 11.43 19.03
N VAL A 98 -1.68 10.40 18.47
CA VAL A 98 -0.32 10.54 17.93
C VAL A 98 -0.31 11.47 16.70
N PHE A 99 -1.33 11.37 15.83
CA PHE A 99 -1.50 12.26 14.69
C PHE A 99 -1.60 13.73 15.11
N LEU A 100 -2.50 14.05 16.07
CA LEU A 100 -2.70 15.42 16.57
C LEU A 100 -1.48 15.96 17.28
N THR A 101 -0.80 15.14 18.11
CA THR A 101 0.45 15.52 18.77
C THR A 101 1.53 15.85 17.73
N GLY A 102 1.67 15.04 16.68
CA GLY A 102 2.59 15.31 15.57
C GLY A 102 2.31 16.65 14.89
N ILE A 103 1.05 16.96 14.61
CA ILE A 103 0.66 18.26 14.01
C ILE A 103 1.03 19.44 14.92
N VAL A 104 0.82 19.32 16.22
CA VAL A 104 1.22 20.38 17.19
C VAL A 104 2.74 20.57 17.21
N ILE A 105 3.51 19.49 17.16
CA ILE A 105 4.97 19.58 17.12
C ILE A 105 5.44 20.28 15.82
N VAL A 106 4.80 19.98 14.67
CA VAL A 106 5.10 20.70 13.41
C VAL A 106 4.78 22.17 13.51
N LEU A 107 3.63 22.53 14.13
CA LEU A 107 3.25 23.92 14.36
C LEU A 107 4.34 24.66 15.15
N LEU A 108 4.79 24.07 16.26
CA LEU A 108 5.88 24.66 17.09
C LEU A 108 7.17 24.82 16.29
N GLY A 109 7.56 23.82 15.49
CA GLY A 109 8.72 23.90 14.61
C GLY A 109 8.56 24.96 13.52
N GLY A 110 7.38 25.11 12.93
CA GLY A 110 7.08 26.17 11.96
C GLY A 110 7.18 27.58 12.53
N VAL A 111 6.63 27.81 13.72
CA VAL A 111 6.73 29.08 14.45
C VAL A 111 8.19 29.37 14.80
N LEU A 112 8.92 28.39 15.38
CA LEU A 112 10.33 28.57 15.76
C LEU A 112 11.20 28.93 14.55
N GLY A 113 10.98 28.25 13.40
CA GLY A 113 11.70 28.56 12.16
C GLY A 113 11.37 29.92 11.58
N GLY A 114 10.12 30.39 11.73
CA GLY A 114 9.68 31.72 11.31
C GLY A 114 10.35 32.87 12.08
N ILE A 115 10.65 32.70 13.37
CA ILE A 115 11.30 33.69 14.22
C ILE A 115 12.81 33.48 14.39
N ALA A 116 13.37 32.48 13.69
CA ALA A 116 14.76 32.10 13.84
C ALA A 116 15.73 33.20 13.45
N THR A 117 16.78 33.43 14.28
CA THR A 117 17.86 34.39 14.10
C THR A 117 19.21 33.73 13.91
N SER A 118 19.31 32.42 14.09
CA SER A 118 20.55 31.64 13.94
C SER A 118 20.32 30.32 13.25
N LEU A 119 21.38 29.76 12.63
CA LEU A 119 21.34 28.45 12.00
C LEU A 119 21.01 27.34 13.03
N SER A 120 21.53 27.45 14.26
CA SER A 120 21.20 26.46 15.32
C SER A 120 19.71 26.44 15.66
N MET A 121 19.07 27.62 15.70
CA MET A 121 17.63 27.70 15.94
C MET A 121 16.83 27.07 14.79
N LEU A 122 17.29 27.26 13.55
CA LEU A 122 16.70 26.59 12.38
C LEU A 122 16.90 25.07 12.42
N VAL A 123 18.03 24.58 12.91
CA VAL A 123 18.27 23.15 13.13
C VAL A 123 17.24 22.56 14.12
N VAL A 124 17.03 23.24 15.25
CA VAL A 124 16.00 22.81 16.24
C VAL A 124 14.61 22.82 15.60
N ALA A 125 14.27 23.87 14.85
CA ALA A 125 13.01 23.94 14.12
C ALA A 125 12.83 22.73 13.16
N ARG A 126 13.88 22.36 12.43
CA ARG A 126 13.88 21.22 11.50
C ARG A 126 13.75 19.88 12.21
N VAL A 127 14.37 19.72 13.38
CA VAL A 127 14.21 18.54 14.24
C VAL A 127 12.75 18.42 14.71
N LEU A 128 12.15 19.51 15.19
CA LEU A 128 10.73 19.51 15.59
C LEU A 128 9.81 19.17 14.40
N ILE A 129 10.03 19.79 13.24
CA ILE A 129 9.25 19.51 12.02
C ILE A 129 9.42 18.02 11.63
N GLY A 130 10.64 17.49 11.64
CA GLY A 130 10.93 16.09 11.34
C GLY A 130 10.22 15.12 12.29
N LEU A 131 10.27 15.42 13.59
CA LEU A 131 9.60 14.63 14.62
C LEU A 131 8.08 14.63 14.42
N GLY A 132 7.48 15.80 14.24
CA GLY A 132 6.02 15.92 14.12
C GLY A 132 5.47 15.37 12.80
N THR A 133 6.14 15.62 11.65
CA THR A 133 5.71 15.10 10.34
C THR A 133 5.78 13.57 10.26
N SER A 134 6.65 12.95 11.06
CA SER A 134 6.83 11.49 11.11
C SER A 134 5.60 10.75 11.62
N ALA A 135 4.73 11.40 12.38
CA ALA A 135 3.48 10.82 12.87
C ALA A 135 2.38 10.76 11.79
N GLY A 136 2.43 11.64 10.77
CA GLY A 136 1.34 11.84 9.82
C GLY A 136 0.96 10.58 9.04
N TYR A 137 1.92 9.95 8.38
CA TYR A 137 1.65 8.80 7.52
C TYR A 137 1.33 7.51 8.29
N PRO A 138 2.09 7.08 9.32
CA PRO A 138 1.76 5.86 10.06
C PRO A 138 0.41 5.94 10.76
N ALA A 139 0.10 7.08 11.38
CA ALA A 139 -1.19 7.27 12.03
C ALA A 139 -2.35 7.27 11.02
N ALA A 140 -2.18 7.89 9.85
CA ALA A 140 -3.17 7.85 8.77
C ALA A 140 -3.45 6.42 8.31
N MET A 141 -2.40 5.60 8.11
CA MET A 141 -2.54 4.20 7.72
C MET A 141 -3.33 3.38 8.74
N LEU A 142 -3.04 3.56 10.04
CA LEU A 142 -3.76 2.88 11.12
C LEU A 142 -5.22 3.32 11.21
N LEU A 143 -5.51 4.62 11.04
CA LEU A 143 -6.88 5.16 11.02
C LEU A 143 -7.68 4.57 9.86
N ILE A 144 -7.07 4.48 8.67
CA ILE A 144 -7.70 3.89 7.48
C ILE A 144 -7.97 2.40 7.72
N ARG A 145 -6.99 1.65 8.26
CA ARG A 145 -7.15 0.23 8.59
C ARG A 145 -8.25 0.00 9.61
N ARG A 146 -8.26 0.73 10.73
CA ARG A 146 -9.31 0.65 11.75
C ARG A 146 -10.70 0.92 11.17
N ARG A 147 -10.81 1.90 10.26
CA ARG A 147 -12.05 2.21 9.58
C ARG A 147 -12.51 1.10 8.65
N ALA A 148 -11.57 0.49 7.91
CA ALA A 148 -11.84 -0.65 7.05
C ALA A 148 -12.38 -1.85 7.86
N THR A 149 -11.70 -2.22 8.95
CA THR A 149 -12.15 -3.28 9.85
C THR A 149 -13.53 -2.99 10.47
N ALA A 150 -13.81 -1.74 10.85
CA ALA A 150 -15.10 -1.35 11.43
C ALA A 150 -16.31 -1.48 10.47
N ILE A 151 -16.06 -1.62 9.17
CA ILE A 151 -17.09 -1.87 8.15
C ILE A 151 -16.97 -3.26 7.52
N GLY A 152 -16.20 -4.17 8.15
CA GLY A 152 -16.07 -5.56 7.72
C GLY A 152 -15.12 -5.80 6.55
N LEU A 153 -14.29 -4.81 6.15
CA LEU A 153 -13.29 -5.02 5.12
C LEU A 153 -12.02 -5.65 5.70
N GLN A 154 -11.52 -6.70 5.08
CA GLN A 154 -10.27 -7.37 5.47
C GLN A 154 -9.03 -6.50 5.23
N ALA A 155 -9.05 -5.66 4.21
CA ALA A 155 -7.95 -4.77 3.86
C ALA A 155 -8.44 -3.34 3.54
N PRO A 156 -7.58 -2.32 3.76
CA PRO A 156 -7.88 -0.95 3.34
C PRO A 156 -8.12 -0.84 1.83
N PRO A 157 -9.10 -0.01 1.37
CA PRO A 157 -9.35 0.15 -0.05
C PRO A 157 -8.13 0.70 -0.79
N THR A 158 -7.71 0.03 -1.86
CA THR A 158 -6.53 0.41 -2.69
C THR A 158 -6.63 1.84 -3.20
N ARG A 159 -7.83 2.33 -3.50
CA ARG A 159 -8.07 3.71 -3.94
C ARG A 159 -7.67 4.74 -2.89
N VAL A 160 -7.88 4.47 -1.60
CA VAL A 160 -7.52 5.39 -0.50
C VAL A 160 -6.00 5.40 -0.29
N LEU A 161 -5.38 4.21 -0.30
CA LEU A 161 -3.93 4.07 -0.19
C LEU A 161 -3.21 4.71 -1.38
N GLY A 162 -3.71 4.49 -2.60
CA GLY A 162 -3.22 5.14 -3.80
C GLY A 162 -3.35 6.66 -3.74
N GLY A 163 -4.43 7.17 -3.14
CA GLY A 163 -4.61 8.60 -2.90
C GLY A 163 -3.53 9.21 -2.01
N LEU A 164 -3.13 8.52 -0.92
CA LEU A 164 -2.01 8.97 -0.07
C LEU A 164 -0.67 9.00 -0.82
N ALA A 165 -0.40 7.96 -1.60
CA ALA A 165 0.83 7.86 -2.38
C ALA A 165 0.92 8.97 -3.44
N ILE A 166 -0.18 9.20 -4.18
CA ILE A 166 -0.28 10.26 -5.20
C ILE A 166 -0.13 11.64 -4.54
N ALA A 167 -0.81 11.90 -3.42
CA ALA A 167 -0.70 13.17 -2.71
C ALA A 167 0.74 13.47 -2.30
N GLY A 168 1.47 12.47 -1.77
CA GLY A 168 2.89 12.60 -1.46
C GLY A 168 3.75 12.92 -2.68
N ALA A 169 3.56 12.19 -3.78
CA ALA A 169 4.31 12.39 -5.02
C ALA A 169 4.05 13.78 -5.64
N VAL A 170 2.79 14.18 -5.73
CA VAL A 170 2.40 15.50 -6.24
C VAL A 170 3.00 16.62 -5.39
N THR A 171 3.04 16.43 -4.08
CA THR A 171 3.60 17.43 -3.16
C THR A 171 5.11 17.60 -3.34
N VAL A 172 5.87 16.50 -3.48
CA VAL A 172 7.31 16.57 -3.82
C VAL A 172 7.51 17.28 -5.15
N ALA A 173 6.64 17.00 -6.10
CA ALA A 173 6.67 17.53 -7.45
C ALA A 173 6.50 19.06 -7.50
N ILE A 174 5.47 19.57 -6.82
CA ILE A 174 5.09 20.99 -6.85
C ILE A 174 5.86 21.79 -5.80
N GLY A 175 6.42 21.12 -4.80
CA GLY A 175 7.06 21.74 -3.64
C GLY A 175 8.13 22.79 -3.97
N PRO A 176 9.09 22.52 -4.88
CA PRO A 176 10.10 23.53 -5.24
C PRO A 176 9.50 24.79 -5.88
N ALA A 177 8.49 24.64 -6.76
CA ALA A 177 7.81 25.77 -7.39
C ALA A 177 7.05 26.62 -6.35
N VAL A 178 6.30 25.97 -5.45
CA VAL A 178 5.62 26.65 -4.33
C VAL A 178 6.62 27.27 -3.37
N GLY A 179 7.72 26.57 -3.08
CA GLY A 179 8.81 27.05 -2.24
C GLY A 179 9.48 28.29 -2.84
N GLY A 180 9.81 28.24 -4.13
CA GLY A 180 10.40 29.38 -4.85
C GLY A 180 9.50 30.60 -4.86
N LEU A 181 8.19 30.40 -5.12
CA LEU A 181 7.18 31.48 -5.05
C LEU A 181 7.12 32.10 -3.64
N LEU A 182 7.03 31.29 -2.60
CA LEU A 182 6.96 31.76 -1.22
C LEU A 182 8.22 32.47 -0.80
N VAL A 183 9.40 31.92 -1.13
CA VAL A 183 10.70 32.52 -0.80
C VAL A 183 10.92 33.82 -1.57
N GLY A 184 10.53 33.85 -2.87
CA GLY A 184 10.65 35.04 -3.70
C GLY A 184 9.78 36.23 -3.23
N TRP A 185 8.57 35.95 -2.75
CA TRP A 185 7.62 37.00 -2.31
C TRP A 185 7.75 37.36 -0.85
N PHE A 186 7.99 36.41 0.03
CA PHE A 186 7.93 36.60 1.49
C PHE A 186 9.27 36.31 2.19
N GLY A 187 10.32 35.99 1.42
CA GLY A 187 11.62 35.60 1.94
C GLY A 187 11.65 34.15 2.50
N TRP A 188 12.86 33.71 2.85
CA TRP A 188 13.14 32.33 3.28
C TRP A 188 12.33 31.86 4.50
N ARG A 189 11.92 32.81 5.37
CA ARG A 189 11.08 32.47 6.55
C ARG A 189 9.74 31.84 6.17
N ALA A 190 9.23 32.18 5.01
CA ALA A 190 7.98 31.62 4.49
C ALA A 190 8.00 30.09 4.35
N ALA A 191 9.16 29.49 4.08
CA ALA A 191 9.34 28.04 4.03
C ALA A 191 9.04 27.34 5.37
N PHE A 192 9.16 28.04 6.49
CA PHE A 192 8.82 27.54 7.82
C PHE A 192 7.40 27.95 8.23
N VAL A 193 7.05 29.23 8.01
CA VAL A 193 5.74 29.80 8.39
C VAL A 193 4.59 29.13 7.65
N LEU A 194 4.80 28.59 6.45
CA LEU A 194 3.82 27.79 5.70
C LEU A 194 3.21 26.66 6.56
N ASN A 195 4.01 26.07 7.46
CA ASN A 195 3.51 25.03 8.35
C ASN A 195 2.42 25.53 9.29
N VAL A 196 2.41 26.81 9.66
CA VAL A 196 1.48 27.35 10.66
C VAL A 196 0.03 27.26 10.18
N PRO A 197 -0.39 27.92 9.06
CA PRO A 197 -1.75 27.79 8.59
C PRO A 197 -2.09 26.37 8.19
N PHE A 198 -1.14 25.62 7.60
CA PHE A 198 -1.37 24.24 7.15
C PHE A 198 -1.68 23.31 8.33
N THR A 199 -0.92 23.41 9.43
CA THR A 199 -1.13 22.59 10.63
C THR A 199 -2.38 23.00 11.40
N ILE A 200 -2.71 24.31 11.49
CA ILE A 200 -3.95 24.77 12.13
C ILE A 200 -5.16 24.19 11.41
N VAL A 201 -5.21 24.27 10.09
CA VAL A 201 -6.31 23.70 9.30
C VAL A 201 -6.38 22.18 9.48
N THR A 202 -5.22 21.50 9.36
CA THR A 202 -5.16 20.04 9.52
C THR A 202 -5.64 19.60 10.91
N PHE A 203 -5.24 20.32 11.97
CA PHE A 203 -5.65 20.07 13.34
C PHE A 203 -7.15 20.26 13.54
N ALA A 204 -7.71 21.37 13.04
CA ALA A 204 -9.13 21.66 13.09
C ALA A 204 -9.96 20.58 12.39
N LEU A 205 -9.59 20.22 11.16
CA LEU A 205 -10.26 19.17 10.40
C LEU A 205 -10.14 17.80 11.10
N ALA A 206 -8.96 17.45 11.59
CA ALA A 206 -8.72 16.18 12.26
C ALA A 206 -9.52 16.08 13.59
N THR A 207 -9.57 17.15 14.37
CA THR A 207 -10.37 17.16 15.61
C THR A 207 -11.86 17.06 15.35
N ALA A 208 -12.35 17.71 14.28
CA ALA A 208 -13.77 17.74 13.92
C ALA A 208 -14.25 16.44 13.24
N TRP A 209 -13.40 15.78 12.43
CA TRP A 209 -13.85 14.73 11.52
C TRP A 209 -13.29 13.34 11.80
N ILE A 210 -12.21 13.22 12.57
CA ILE A 210 -11.67 11.91 12.97
C ILE A 210 -12.24 11.54 14.35
N ALA A 211 -12.85 10.36 14.45
CA ALA A 211 -13.39 9.84 15.70
C ALA A 211 -12.30 9.72 16.78
N LYS A 212 -12.66 9.93 18.04
CA LYS A 212 -11.75 9.76 19.19
C LYS A 212 -11.24 8.33 19.28
N ASP A 213 -10.00 8.18 19.72
CA ASP A 213 -9.47 6.85 20.03
C ASP A 213 -10.23 6.26 21.23
N PRO A 214 -10.55 4.95 21.22
CA PRO A 214 -11.11 4.29 22.39
C PRO A 214 -10.15 4.37 23.58
N ASP A 215 -10.68 4.32 24.81
CA ASP A 215 -9.87 4.37 26.04
C ASP A 215 -9.16 3.04 26.32
N VAL A 216 -8.24 2.65 25.42
CA VAL A 216 -7.51 1.37 25.47
C VAL A 216 -6.37 1.36 26.48
N ILE A 217 -6.02 2.51 27.07
CA ILE A 217 -4.76 2.70 27.83
C ILE A 217 -4.91 2.42 29.34
N ARG A 218 -6.12 2.15 29.82
CA ARG A 218 -6.34 1.88 31.26
C ARG A 218 -5.88 0.46 31.62
N GLY A 219 -4.62 0.32 32.07
CA GLY A 219 -4.11 -0.92 32.68
C GLY A 219 -2.73 -1.40 32.29
N ARG A 220 -2.03 -0.77 31.32
CA ARG A 220 -0.67 -1.18 30.95
C ARG A 220 0.39 -0.43 31.73
N SER A 221 1.43 -1.15 32.18
CA SER A 221 2.57 -0.52 32.86
C SER A 221 3.43 0.28 31.86
N PRO A 222 4.04 1.41 32.27
CA PRO A 222 4.98 2.15 31.44
C PRO A 222 6.14 1.29 30.91
N ARG A 223 6.55 0.29 31.68
CA ARG A 223 7.63 -0.63 31.31
C ARG A 223 7.25 -1.55 30.15
N GLU A 224 6.01 -2.03 30.08
CA GLU A 224 5.52 -2.83 28.94
C GLU A 224 5.47 -2.02 27.65
N VAL A 225 5.07 -0.76 27.72
CA VAL A 225 5.05 0.14 26.56
C VAL A 225 6.47 0.41 26.06
N LEU A 226 7.41 0.67 26.97
CA LEU A 226 8.83 0.91 26.61
C LEU A 226 9.49 -0.31 25.94
N THR A 227 9.19 -1.53 26.41
CA THR A 227 9.72 -2.76 25.80
C THR A 227 9.11 -3.06 24.42
N ARG A 228 7.85 -2.67 24.17
CA ARG A 228 7.19 -2.84 22.88
C ARG A 228 7.70 -1.87 21.82
N ILE A 229 8.14 -0.68 22.23
CA ILE A 229 8.67 0.36 21.33
C ILE A 229 10.14 0.09 20.97
N ASP A 230 10.83 -0.78 21.72
CA ASP A 230 12.28 -1.00 21.63
C ASP A 230 13.08 0.31 21.72
N VAL A 231 12.95 0.98 22.84
CA VAL A 231 13.62 2.28 23.08
C VAL A 231 15.14 2.19 22.92
N LEU A 232 15.75 1.06 23.28
CA LEU A 232 17.20 0.86 23.10
C LEU A 232 17.58 0.74 21.63
N GLY A 233 16.78 0.04 20.82
CA GLY A 233 16.96 -0.01 19.37
C GLY A 233 16.80 1.37 18.72
N VAL A 234 15.78 2.13 19.11
CA VAL A 234 15.55 3.53 18.63
C VAL A 234 16.74 4.43 18.99
N LEU A 235 17.23 4.41 20.25
CA LEU A 235 18.35 5.22 20.70
C LEU A 235 19.66 4.76 20.05
N GLY A 236 19.89 3.45 19.93
CA GLY A 236 21.05 2.89 19.26
C GLY A 236 21.14 3.31 17.80
N PHE A 237 20.02 3.17 17.05
CA PHE A 237 19.94 3.60 15.66
C PHE A 237 20.15 5.11 15.53
N GLY A 238 19.48 5.92 16.36
CA GLY A 238 19.60 7.36 16.35
C GLY A 238 21.01 7.83 16.65
N SER A 239 21.66 7.23 17.65
CA SER A 239 23.04 7.57 18.03
C SER A 239 24.04 7.15 16.95
N ALA A 240 23.89 5.94 16.38
CA ALA A 240 24.76 5.48 15.28
C ALA A 240 24.66 6.38 14.04
N MET A 241 23.43 6.73 13.64
CA MET A 241 23.18 7.64 12.52
C MET A 241 23.68 9.06 12.80
N THR A 242 23.53 9.55 14.03
CA THR A 242 24.04 10.86 14.43
C THR A 242 25.57 10.90 14.38
N ALA A 243 26.24 9.89 14.91
CA ALA A 243 27.70 9.78 14.86
C ALA A 243 28.21 9.70 13.40
N LEU A 244 27.52 8.92 12.54
CA LEU A 244 27.83 8.86 11.12
C LEU A 244 27.63 10.23 10.44
N LEU A 245 26.55 10.93 10.74
CA LEU A 245 26.29 12.28 10.20
C LEU A 245 27.37 13.29 10.64
N VAL A 246 27.80 13.26 11.91
CA VAL A 246 28.88 14.10 12.41
C VAL A 246 30.17 13.83 11.63
N PHE A 247 30.52 12.55 11.40
CA PHE A 247 31.67 12.20 10.55
C PHE A 247 31.52 12.75 9.13
N LEU A 248 30.37 12.55 8.49
CA LEU A 248 30.14 12.99 7.13
C LEU A 248 30.20 14.51 6.97
N LEU A 249 29.67 15.26 7.94
CA LEU A 249 29.70 16.72 7.94
C LEU A 249 31.08 17.29 8.27
N SER A 250 31.99 16.49 8.83
CA SER A 250 33.38 16.91 9.11
C SER A 250 34.29 16.83 7.88
N LEU A 251 33.86 16.15 6.80
CA LEU A 251 34.67 16.03 5.59
C LEU A 251 34.90 17.38 4.91
N PRO A 252 36.09 17.63 4.33
CA PRO A 252 37.21 16.73 4.07
C PRO A 252 38.22 16.57 5.25
N GLU A 253 37.97 17.15 6.41
CA GLU A 253 38.81 16.99 7.62
C GLU A 253 38.14 15.96 8.54
N PRO A 254 38.37 14.65 8.33
CA PRO A 254 37.56 13.62 8.92
C PRO A 254 37.76 13.49 10.42
N HIS A 255 36.67 13.57 11.18
CA HIS A 255 36.66 13.23 12.61
C HIS A 255 36.58 11.72 12.79
N TRP A 256 37.72 11.01 12.72
CA TRP A 256 37.81 9.56 12.81
C TRP A 256 37.16 8.96 14.07
N ALA A 257 37.20 9.72 15.19
CA ALA A 257 36.51 9.32 16.41
C ALA A 257 34.96 9.16 16.21
N ALA A 258 34.36 10.06 15.40
CA ALA A 258 32.94 9.96 15.09
C ALA A 258 32.62 8.74 14.20
N LEU A 259 33.51 8.41 13.24
CA LEU A 259 33.34 7.19 12.43
C LEU A 259 33.50 5.93 13.30
N THR A 260 34.52 5.86 14.15
CA THR A 260 34.71 4.74 15.05
C THR A 260 33.51 4.55 15.97
N LEU A 261 32.99 5.66 16.53
CA LEU A 261 31.78 5.62 17.36
C LEU A 261 30.56 5.12 16.56
N ALA A 262 30.39 5.60 15.32
CA ALA A 262 29.30 5.16 14.45
C ALA A 262 29.37 3.64 14.17
N VAL A 263 30.57 3.12 13.89
CA VAL A 263 30.77 1.67 13.66
C VAL A 263 30.48 0.87 14.93
N VAL A 264 31.01 1.28 16.08
CA VAL A 264 30.79 0.60 17.37
C VAL A 264 29.30 0.58 17.73
N LEU A 265 28.62 1.71 17.59
CA LEU A 265 27.19 1.82 17.87
C LEU A 265 26.34 0.98 16.86
N THR A 266 26.75 0.92 15.60
CA THR A 266 26.08 0.08 14.61
C THR A 266 26.23 -1.41 14.93
N VAL A 267 27.44 -1.85 15.32
CA VAL A 267 27.66 -3.23 15.75
C VAL A 267 26.84 -3.56 17.01
N ALA A 268 26.87 -2.67 18.01
CA ALA A 268 26.08 -2.85 19.24
C ALA A 268 24.57 -2.91 18.92
N LEU A 269 24.07 -2.04 18.01
CA LEU A 269 22.71 -2.05 17.55
C LEU A 269 22.35 -3.40 16.90
N VAL A 270 23.15 -3.88 15.95
CA VAL A 270 22.91 -5.17 15.29
C VAL A 270 22.84 -6.31 16.29
N LEU A 271 23.78 -6.36 17.25
CA LEU A 271 23.80 -7.38 18.31
C LEU A 271 22.56 -7.28 19.22
N TRP A 272 22.08 -6.08 19.51
CA TRP A 272 20.85 -5.86 20.26
C TRP A 272 19.63 -6.33 19.48
N GLU A 273 19.46 -5.88 18.24
CA GLU A 273 18.33 -6.19 17.37
C GLU A 273 18.22 -7.69 17.05
N MET A 274 19.36 -8.40 17.00
CA MET A 274 19.38 -9.86 16.87
C MET A 274 18.81 -10.57 18.10
N ARG A 275 18.73 -9.93 19.27
CA ARG A 275 18.20 -10.50 20.51
C ARG A 275 16.84 -9.94 20.91
N ALA A 276 16.48 -8.76 20.44
CA ALA A 276 15.23 -8.09 20.77
C ALA A 276 14.01 -8.92 20.31
N ALA A 277 13.01 -9.02 21.19
CA ALA A 277 11.74 -9.70 20.86
C ALA A 277 10.91 -8.90 19.84
N ASN A 278 10.95 -7.57 19.97
CA ASN A 278 10.27 -6.62 19.06
C ASN A 278 11.29 -5.63 18.51
N PRO A 279 12.19 -6.05 17.57
CA PRO A 279 13.31 -5.24 17.12
C PRO A 279 12.82 -3.96 16.44
N PHE A 280 13.49 -2.81 16.66
CA PHE A 280 13.23 -1.56 15.96
C PHE A 280 13.56 -1.72 14.46
N LEU A 281 14.70 -2.31 14.16
CA LEU A 281 15.16 -2.68 12.83
C LEU A 281 15.22 -4.20 12.73
N ASP A 282 14.34 -4.86 11.98
CA ASP A 282 14.36 -6.32 11.84
C ASP A 282 15.57 -6.80 11.01
N VAL A 283 16.74 -6.85 11.66
CA VAL A 283 18.01 -7.29 11.04
C VAL A 283 17.93 -8.75 10.58
N ARG A 284 17.12 -9.58 11.25
CA ARG A 284 16.91 -10.99 10.86
C ARG A 284 16.17 -11.07 9.52
N LEU A 285 15.16 -10.22 9.32
CA LEU A 285 14.46 -10.10 8.04
C LEU A 285 15.40 -9.64 6.92
N LEU A 286 16.30 -8.70 7.23
CA LEU A 286 17.31 -8.24 6.26
C LEU A 286 18.29 -9.38 5.87
N ALA A 287 18.75 -10.16 6.85
CA ALA A 287 19.69 -11.25 6.62
C ALA A 287 19.04 -12.45 5.90
N SER A 288 17.80 -12.77 6.23
CA SER A 288 17.08 -13.92 5.66
C SER A 288 16.50 -13.67 4.27
N ASN A 289 16.30 -12.41 3.87
CA ASN A 289 15.72 -12.06 2.57
C ASN A 289 16.61 -11.12 1.76
N PRO A 290 17.63 -11.65 1.03
CA PRO A 290 18.56 -10.84 0.24
C PRO A 290 17.89 -10.06 -0.89
N ALA A 291 16.76 -10.54 -1.43
CA ALA A 291 16.00 -9.84 -2.46
C ALA A 291 15.37 -8.55 -1.92
N LEU A 292 14.80 -8.62 -0.72
CA LEU A 292 14.25 -7.48 0.00
C LEU A 292 15.36 -6.48 0.36
N THR A 293 16.51 -6.96 0.85
CA THR A 293 17.66 -6.11 1.19
C THR A 293 18.22 -5.37 -0.03
N ARG A 294 18.31 -6.03 -1.19
CA ARG A 294 18.68 -5.36 -2.45
C ARG A 294 17.67 -4.29 -2.83
N THR A 295 16.39 -4.53 -2.62
CA THR A 295 15.34 -3.51 -2.89
C THR A 295 15.50 -2.29 -1.99
N TYR A 296 15.81 -2.47 -0.71
CA TYR A 296 16.10 -1.35 0.20
C TYR A 296 17.33 -0.55 -0.22
N LEU A 297 18.43 -1.24 -0.56
CA LEU A 297 19.66 -0.58 -0.98
C LEU A 297 19.46 0.18 -2.30
N ARG A 298 18.80 -0.45 -3.27
CA ARG A 298 18.45 0.20 -4.56
C ARG A 298 17.59 1.44 -4.34
N TYR A 299 16.61 1.36 -3.44
CA TYR A 299 15.77 2.50 -3.09
C TYR A 299 16.57 3.62 -2.43
N ALA A 300 17.45 3.31 -1.47
CA ALA A 300 18.34 4.29 -0.83
C ALA A 300 19.21 5.03 -1.85
N LEU A 301 19.85 4.29 -2.78
CA LEU A 301 20.67 4.86 -3.84
C LEU A 301 19.85 5.68 -4.84
N SER A 302 18.62 5.26 -5.15
CA SER A 302 17.71 6.05 -5.99
C SER A 302 17.32 7.37 -5.29
N MET A 303 16.98 7.31 -4.00
CA MET A 303 16.66 8.52 -3.21
C MET A 303 17.87 9.45 -3.11
N LEU A 304 19.07 8.90 -2.93
CA LEU A 304 20.30 9.69 -2.97
C LEU A 304 20.39 10.47 -4.29
N GLY A 305 20.23 9.81 -5.44
CA GLY A 305 20.27 10.46 -6.75
C GLY A 305 19.21 11.55 -6.92
N ILE A 306 17.96 11.24 -6.57
CA ILE A 306 16.83 12.19 -6.67
C ILE A 306 17.09 13.45 -5.83
N TYR A 307 17.44 13.27 -4.56
CA TYR A 307 17.61 14.40 -3.64
C TYR A 307 18.90 15.18 -3.90
N THR A 308 19.95 14.52 -4.39
CA THR A 308 21.18 15.21 -4.81
C THR A 308 20.89 16.17 -5.97
N MET A 309 20.10 15.77 -6.93
CA MET A 309 19.68 16.66 -8.01
C MET A 309 18.69 17.72 -7.54
N LEU A 310 17.73 17.35 -6.71
CA LEU A 310 16.77 18.31 -6.16
C LEU A 310 17.48 19.45 -5.42
N TYR A 311 18.42 19.15 -4.53
CA TYR A 311 19.10 20.15 -3.71
C TYR A 311 20.31 20.77 -4.42
N GLY A 312 21.13 19.96 -5.08
CA GLY A 312 22.36 20.41 -5.72
C GLY A 312 22.08 21.29 -6.93
N LEU A 313 21.17 20.86 -7.80
CA LEU A 313 20.82 21.63 -8.99
C LEU A 313 20.08 22.94 -8.62
N THR A 314 19.19 22.91 -7.60
CA THR A 314 18.53 24.12 -7.10
C THR A 314 19.57 25.14 -6.63
N GLN A 315 20.51 24.73 -5.78
CA GLN A 315 21.56 25.63 -5.27
C GLN A 315 22.46 26.18 -6.41
N TRP A 316 22.78 25.33 -7.40
CA TRP A 316 23.59 25.74 -8.52
C TRP A 316 22.85 26.75 -9.42
N VAL A 317 21.57 26.50 -9.72
CA VAL A 317 20.74 27.41 -10.52
C VAL A 317 20.56 28.75 -9.84
N GLU A 318 20.41 28.81 -8.52
CA GLU A 318 20.28 30.06 -7.76
C GLU A 318 21.62 30.76 -7.60
N ALA A 319 22.66 30.08 -7.12
CA ALA A 319 23.89 30.74 -6.67
C ALA A 319 24.97 30.87 -7.76
N ALA A 320 25.06 29.95 -8.72
CA ALA A 320 26.05 29.98 -9.78
C ALA A 320 25.46 30.52 -11.09
N HIS A 321 24.25 30.14 -11.45
CA HIS A 321 23.55 30.62 -12.65
C HIS A 321 22.84 31.97 -12.41
N GLY A 322 22.65 32.38 -11.15
CA GLY A 322 22.12 33.68 -10.77
C GLY A 322 20.60 33.84 -10.86
N LEU A 323 19.86 32.76 -10.92
CA LEU A 323 18.39 32.82 -10.96
C LEU A 323 17.80 33.15 -9.58
N SER A 324 16.62 33.78 -9.59
CA SER A 324 15.85 33.94 -8.36
C SER A 324 15.33 32.59 -7.83
N ALA A 325 15.02 32.53 -6.54
CA ALA A 325 14.39 31.32 -5.94
C ALA A 325 13.08 30.96 -6.65
N TYR A 326 12.33 31.95 -7.16
CA TYR A 326 11.11 31.73 -7.94
C TYR A 326 11.43 31.05 -9.27
N ASP A 327 12.40 31.56 -10.03
CA ASP A 327 12.78 30.99 -11.33
C ASP A 327 13.39 29.61 -11.15
N ALA A 328 14.21 29.38 -10.13
CA ALA A 328 14.74 28.06 -9.78
C ALA A 328 13.62 27.05 -9.47
N GLY A 329 12.59 27.48 -8.74
CA GLY A 329 11.41 26.67 -8.51
C GLY A 329 10.67 26.27 -9.80
N LEU A 330 10.55 27.19 -10.76
CA LEU A 330 9.95 26.91 -12.08
C LEU A 330 10.81 25.98 -12.93
N VAL A 331 12.13 26.11 -12.89
CA VAL A 331 13.07 25.20 -13.58
C VAL A 331 12.93 23.75 -13.08
N LEU A 332 12.59 23.57 -11.80
CA LEU A 332 12.38 22.24 -11.20
C LEU A 332 10.96 21.68 -11.39
N LEU A 333 9.99 22.49 -11.82
CA LEU A 333 8.60 22.06 -12.00
C LEU A 333 8.47 20.85 -12.95
N PRO A 334 9.18 20.76 -14.10
CA PRO A 334 9.14 19.59 -14.98
C PRO A 334 9.59 18.30 -14.29
N MET A 335 10.57 18.36 -13.36
CA MET A 335 10.97 17.20 -12.57
C MET A 335 9.79 16.60 -11.83
N GLY A 336 8.96 17.42 -11.23
CA GLY A 336 7.79 16.99 -10.51
C GLY A 336 6.66 16.46 -11.39
N LEU A 337 6.32 17.21 -12.44
CA LEU A 337 5.23 16.83 -13.35
C LEU A 337 5.52 15.51 -14.07
N LEU A 338 6.74 15.34 -14.58
CA LEU A 338 7.15 14.12 -15.25
C LEU A 338 7.28 12.94 -14.28
N SER A 339 7.68 13.19 -13.01
CA SER A 339 7.65 12.18 -11.96
C SER A 339 6.23 11.64 -11.71
N ALA A 340 5.25 12.52 -11.59
CA ALA A 340 3.85 12.13 -11.42
C ALA A 340 3.31 11.36 -12.64
N GLY A 341 3.65 11.79 -13.86
CA GLY A 341 3.30 11.10 -15.11
C GLY A 341 3.91 9.71 -15.21
N ALA A 342 5.21 9.58 -14.90
CA ALA A 342 5.93 8.30 -14.91
C ALA A 342 5.37 7.34 -13.84
N ALA A 343 5.05 7.81 -12.66
CA ALA A 343 4.41 7.02 -11.61
C ALA A 343 3.03 6.50 -12.07
N ARG A 344 2.22 7.34 -12.75
CA ARG A 344 0.93 6.92 -13.32
C ARG A 344 1.06 5.83 -14.37
N PHE A 345 2.12 5.91 -15.20
CA PHE A 345 2.41 4.89 -16.21
C PHE A 345 2.77 3.53 -15.58
N VAL A 346 3.57 3.52 -14.50
CA VAL A 346 3.96 2.30 -13.79
C VAL A 346 2.79 1.70 -13.01
N ALA A 347 1.90 2.52 -12.46
CA ALA A 347 0.79 2.07 -11.60
C ALA A 347 -0.12 1.01 -12.27
N ASN A 348 -0.19 0.99 -13.58
CA ASN A 348 -1.01 0.05 -14.37
C ASN A 348 -0.19 -1.15 -14.90
N ARG A 349 1.08 -1.30 -14.51
CA ARG A 349 1.94 -2.38 -15.01
C ARG A 349 2.22 -3.43 -13.94
N VAL A 350 2.15 -4.69 -14.36
CA VAL A 350 2.54 -5.82 -13.51
C VAL A 350 4.06 -5.95 -13.45
N ASP A 351 4.80 -5.71 -14.53
CA ASP A 351 6.27 -5.81 -14.53
C ASP A 351 6.91 -4.61 -13.79
N VAL A 352 7.81 -4.89 -12.84
CA VAL A 352 8.59 -3.89 -12.11
C VAL A 352 10.03 -3.78 -12.59
N ARG A 353 10.55 -4.82 -13.29
CA ARG A 353 11.95 -4.88 -13.73
C ARG A 353 12.25 -3.86 -14.82
N GLY A 354 11.41 -3.80 -15.85
CA GLY A 354 11.56 -2.84 -16.94
C GLY A 354 11.61 -1.39 -16.44
N PRO A 355 10.62 -0.91 -15.66
CA PRO A 355 10.64 0.42 -15.08
C PRO A 355 11.85 0.69 -14.16
N LEU A 356 12.34 -0.31 -13.38
CA LEU A 356 13.53 -0.15 -12.54
C LEU A 356 14.81 -0.02 -13.38
N ILE A 357 14.96 -0.80 -14.46
CA ILE A 357 16.09 -0.65 -15.39
C ILE A 357 16.02 0.74 -16.05
N ALA A 358 14.85 1.14 -16.54
CA ALA A 358 14.67 2.45 -17.15
C ALA A 358 15.04 3.59 -16.17
N SER A 359 14.63 3.49 -14.90
CA SER A 359 15.00 4.49 -13.88
C SER A 359 16.52 4.54 -13.65
N ALA A 360 17.19 3.40 -13.61
CA ALA A 360 18.64 3.34 -13.44
C ALA A 360 19.41 3.91 -14.66
N VAL A 361 18.93 3.61 -15.86
CA VAL A 361 19.46 4.19 -17.10
C VAL A 361 19.26 5.72 -17.13
N LEU A 362 18.08 6.20 -16.75
CA LEU A 362 17.81 7.64 -16.68
C LEU A 362 18.65 8.34 -15.61
N LEU A 363 18.90 7.68 -14.46
CA LEU A 363 19.83 8.20 -13.45
C LEU A 363 21.24 8.37 -14.07
N LEU A 364 21.73 7.35 -14.74
CA LEU A 364 23.06 7.38 -15.36
C LEU A 364 23.14 8.44 -16.45
N LEU A 365 22.21 8.43 -17.42
CA LEU A 365 22.20 9.39 -18.52
C LEU A 365 21.98 10.83 -18.05
N GLY A 366 21.08 11.03 -17.12
CA GLY A 366 20.84 12.34 -16.51
C GLY A 366 22.09 12.87 -15.79
N SER A 367 22.79 11.99 -15.05
CA SER A 367 24.05 12.35 -14.38
C SER A 367 25.16 12.67 -15.40
N ILE A 368 25.27 11.93 -16.49
CA ILE A 368 26.21 12.26 -17.57
C ILE A 368 25.85 13.61 -18.20
N ALA A 369 24.56 13.90 -18.43
CA ALA A 369 24.14 15.19 -18.99
C ALA A 369 24.50 16.37 -18.08
N VAL A 370 24.50 16.21 -16.75
CA VAL A 370 24.93 17.23 -15.80
C VAL A 370 26.41 17.61 -15.99
N GLN A 371 27.28 16.73 -16.46
CA GLN A 371 28.69 17.04 -16.75
C GLN A 371 28.87 18.12 -17.82
N PHE A 372 27.87 18.33 -18.65
CA PHE A 372 27.91 19.32 -19.71
C PHE A 372 27.23 20.65 -19.34
N LEU A 373 26.63 20.73 -18.13
CA LEU A 373 26.03 21.95 -17.64
C LEU A 373 27.13 22.94 -17.13
N THR A 374 27.05 24.18 -17.58
CA THR A 374 27.86 25.26 -17.13
C THR A 374 26.98 26.50 -16.89
N THR A 375 27.51 27.52 -16.23
CA THR A 375 26.80 28.80 -16.03
C THR A 375 26.43 29.49 -17.36
N GLY A 376 27.04 29.12 -18.49
CA GLY A 376 26.66 29.59 -19.83
C GLY A 376 25.61 28.71 -20.54
N THR A 377 25.20 27.62 -19.94
CA THR A 377 24.21 26.69 -20.58
C THR A 377 22.83 27.33 -20.64
N PRO A 378 22.13 27.27 -21.81
CA PRO A 378 20.76 27.78 -21.89
C PRO A 378 19.84 27.08 -20.89
N ILE A 379 18.97 27.84 -20.24
CA ILE A 379 18.06 27.32 -19.18
C ILE A 379 17.16 26.20 -19.66
N ILE A 380 16.82 26.16 -20.97
CA ILE A 380 16.02 25.09 -21.55
C ILE A 380 16.72 23.73 -21.47
N ALA A 381 18.04 23.67 -21.57
CA ALA A 381 18.82 22.45 -21.40
C ALA A 381 18.80 22.00 -19.93
N VAL A 382 18.90 22.92 -18.99
CA VAL A 382 18.76 22.64 -17.55
C VAL A 382 17.37 22.05 -17.26
N ILE A 383 16.31 22.65 -17.81
CA ILE A 383 14.91 22.14 -17.75
C ILE A 383 14.84 20.72 -18.33
N GLY A 384 15.51 20.44 -19.44
CA GLY A 384 15.58 19.10 -20.02
C GLY A 384 16.17 18.08 -19.04
N VAL A 385 17.27 18.43 -18.36
CA VAL A 385 17.93 17.58 -17.37
C VAL A 385 17.01 17.35 -16.16
N THR A 386 16.32 18.40 -15.64
CA THR A 386 15.34 18.21 -14.54
C THR A 386 14.22 17.25 -14.95
N GLY A 387 13.78 17.30 -16.20
CA GLY A 387 12.79 16.38 -16.75
C GLY A 387 13.24 14.91 -16.74
N VAL A 388 14.51 14.65 -17.11
CA VAL A 388 15.09 13.29 -17.04
C VAL A 388 15.07 12.74 -15.62
N PHE A 389 15.51 13.56 -14.63
CA PHE A 389 15.45 13.16 -13.21
C PHE A 389 14.01 13.02 -12.69
N GLY A 390 13.07 13.75 -13.26
CA GLY A 390 11.65 13.60 -12.98
C GLY A 390 11.14 12.23 -13.41
N LEU A 391 11.36 11.83 -14.67
CA LEU A 391 10.99 10.50 -15.17
C LEU A 391 11.64 9.40 -14.32
N MET A 392 12.94 9.52 -14.04
CA MET A 392 13.69 8.61 -13.18
C MET A 392 13.04 8.46 -11.80
N SER A 393 12.71 9.57 -11.16
CA SER A 393 12.10 9.62 -9.82
C SER A 393 10.76 8.89 -9.77
N GLY A 394 9.86 9.17 -10.71
CA GLY A 394 8.54 8.54 -10.78
C GLY A 394 8.63 7.02 -10.99
N LEU A 395 9.50 6.58 -11.90
CA LEU A 395 9.75 5.16 -12.15
C LEU A 395 10.35 4.48 -10.92
N ALA A 396 11.39 5.07 -10.31
CA ALA A 396 12.11 4.48 -9.19
C ALA A 396 11.23 4.33 -7.94
N ASN A 397 10.49 5.39 -7.56
CA ASN A 397 9.69 5.39 -6.33
C ASN A 397 8.62 4.30 -6.34
N LEU A 398 7.77 4.28 -7.37
CA LEU A 398 6.65 3.35 -7.41
C LEU A 398 7.12 1.91 -7.66
N SER A 399 8.12 1.71 -8.53
CA SER A 399 8.61 0.36 -8.83
C SER A 399 9.32 -0.29 -7.63
N ASN A 400 10.12 0.45 -6.84
CA ASN A 400 10.72 -0.07 -5.63
C ASN A 400 9.66 -0.40 -4.56
N GLN A 401 8.62 0.43 -4.45
CA GLN A 401 7.51 0.15 -3.53
C GLN A 401 6.71 -1.09 -3.96
N THR A 402 6.47 -1.26 -5.26
CA THR A 402 5.81 -2.46 -5.81
C THR A 402 6.68 -3.71 -5.63
N ALA A 403 7.99 -3.59 -5.86
CA ALA A 403 8.94 -4.68 -5.62
C ALA A 403 8.97 -5.11 -4.14
N LEU A 404 8.91 -4.15 -3.21
CA LEU A 404 8.78 -4.43 -1.78
C LEU A 404 7.54 -5.30 -1.49
N TYR A 405 6.37 -4.90 -2.00
CA TYR A 405 5.11 -5.62 -1.74
C TYR A 405 5.11 -7.06 -2.26
N ARG A 406 5.92 -7.35 -3.27
CA ARG A 406 6.08 -8.72 -3.81
C ARG A 406 7.06 -9.58 -3.01
N MET A 407 8.06 -8.96 -2.38
CA MET A 407 9.17 -9.66 -1.73
C MET A 407 9.01 -9.75 -0.21
N ALA A 408 8.18 -8.90 0.39
CA ALA A 408 7.96 -8.88 1.83
C ALA A 408 6.87 -9.89 2.22
N PRO A 409 7.09 -10.68 3.29
CA PRO A 409 6.05 -11.53 3.87
C PRO A 409 4.82 -10.70 4.26
N ALA A 410 3.63 -11.24 4.01
CA ALA A 410 2.35 -10.51 4.23
C ALA A 410 2.19 -10.03 5.67
N GLU A 411 2.62 -10.84 6.66
CA GLU A 411 2.55 -10.55 8.09
C GLU A 411 3.50 -9.41 8.50
N LYS A 412 4.61 -9.21 7.75
CA LYS A 412 5.66 -8.21 8.03
C LYS A 412 5.63 -7.01 7.10
N LEU A 413 4.59 -6.85 6.29
CA LEU A 413 4.50 -5.80 5.27
C LEU A 413 4.59 -4.38 5.86
N GLY A 414 4.02 -4.16 7.02
CA GLY A 414 4.10 -2.88 7.75
C GLY A 414 5.55 -2.54 8.14
N THR A 415 6.25 -3.49 8.75
CA THR A 415 7.65 -3.35 9.13
C THR A 415 8.55 -3.15 7.91
N ALA A 416 8.32 -3.95 6.85
CA ALA A 416 9.08 -3.84 5.60
C ALA A 416 8.90 -2.48 4.92
N SER A 417 7.68 -1.93 4.91
CA SER A 417 7.39 -0.58 4.37
C SER A 417 8.05 0.52 5.21
N GLY A 418 8.07 0.37 6.53
CA GLY A 418 8.78 1.29 7.43
C GLY A 418 10.29 1.31 7.14
N LEU A 419 10.90 0.14 6.99
CA LEU A 419 12.31 -0.02 6.63
C LEU A 419 12.64 0.62 5.27
N LEU A 420 11.79 0.43 4.24
CA LEU A 420 12.02 1.07 2.94
C LEU A 420 12.16 2.59 3.08
N ARG A 421 11.28 3.22 3.86
CA ARG A 421 11.34 4.66 4.11
C ARG A 421 12.59 5.06 4.88
N THR A 422 12.99 4.30 5.88
CA THR A 422 14.25 4.54 6.64
C THR A 422 15.46 4.51 5.70
N PHE A 423 15.56 3.51 4.82
CA PHE A 423 16.61 3.44 3.81
C PHE A 423 16.55 4.62 2.82
N GLY A 424 15.35 5.06 2.45
CA GLY A 424 15.17 6.27 1.64
C GLY A 424 15.71 7.53 2.33
N TYR A 425 15.46 7.68 3.63
CA TYR A 425 16.00 8.81 4.41
C TYR A 425 17.53 8.76 4.56
N VAL A 426 18.11 7.56 4.71
CA VAL A 426 19.57 7.40 4.69
C VAL A 426 20.16 7.88 3.36
N GLY A 427 19.54 7.51 2.23
CA GLY A 427 19.92 8.04 0.91
C GLY A 427 19.81 9.55 0.81
N SER A 428 18.73 10.13 1.36
CA SER A 428 18.54 11.59 1.38
C SER A 428 19.57 12.32 2.26
N ILE A 429 19.96 11.74 3.40
CA ILE A 429 21.04 12.28 4.25
C ILE A 429 22.38 12.26 3.50
N ALA A 430 22.69 11.13 2.85
CA ALA A 430 23.92 11.01 2.06
C ALA A 430 23.94 12.06 0.91
N SER A 431 22.79 12.32 0.29
CA SER A 431 22.67 13.36 -0.76
C SER A 431 23.01 14.75 -0.24
N ALA A 432 22.49 15.12 0.94
CA ALA A 432 22.77 16.39 1.58
C ALA A 432 24.26 16.54 1.92
N THR A 433 24.91 15.44 2.35
CA THR A 433 26.34 15.41 2.63
C THR A 433 27.17 15.63 1.37
N ILE A 434 26.89 14.90 0.28
CA ILE A 434 27.58 15.03 -1.00
C ILE A 434 27.47 16.49 -1.50
N THR A 435 26.27 17.03 -1.51
CA THR A 435 26.00 18.41 -1.92
C THR A 435 26.71 19.41 -1.00
N GLY A 436 26.70 19.17 0.32
CA GLY A 436 27.37 20.03 1.32
C GLY A 436 28.87 20.05 1.16
N ILE A 437 29.53 18.96 0.80
CA ILE A 437 30.97 18.89 0.53
C ILE A 437 31.30 19.60 -0.76
N ALA A 438 30.59 19.29 -1.85
CA ALA A 438 30.85 19.87 -3.17
C ALA A 438 30.66 21.42 -3.20
N PHE A 439 29.72 21.91 -2.41
CA PHE A 439 29.42 23.37 -2.33
C PHE A 439 29.89 24.03 -1.02
N ARG A 440 30.87 23.41 -0.34
CA ARG A 440 31.34 23.87 0.99
C ARG A 440 31.75 25.31 1.02
N THR A 441 32.53 25.73 0.03
CA THR A 441 33.07 27.10 -0.05
C THR A 441 32.25 27.99 -0.96
N ARG A 442 31.94 27.51 -2.13
CA ARG A 442 31.22 28.22 -3.17
C ARG A 442 30.49 27.23 -4.09
N VAL A 443 29.28 27.57 -4.50
CA VAL A 443 28.58 26.85 -5.57
C VAL A 443 29.25 27.21 -6.91
N SER A 444 29.62 26.20 -7.68
CA SER A 444 30.33 26.37 -8.95
C SER A 444 30.00 25.20 -9.90
N ASP A 445 30.35 25.40 -11.20
CA ASP A 445 30.22 24.33 -12.22
C ASP A 445 31.08 23.13 -11.82
N THR A 446 32.30 23.35 -11.32
CA THR A 446 33.20 22.27 -10.88
C THR A 446 32.54 21.42 -9.76
N GLY A 447 31.96 22.07 -8.75
CA GLY A 447 31.26 21.35 -7.67
C GLY A 447 30.05 20.56 -8.20
N LEU A 448 29.31 21.12 -9.17
CA LEU A 448 28.20 20.40 -9.81
C LEU A 448 28.69 19.15 -10.58
N HIS A 449 29.84 19.28 -11.28
CA HIS A 449 30.45 18.16 -12.00
C HIS A 449 30.99 17.07 -11.06
N GLU A 450 31.59 17.44 -9.91
CA GLU A 450 32.01 16.48 -8.87
C GLU A 450 30.82 15.67 -8.34
N VAL A 451 29.74 16.37 -8.01
CA VAL A 451 28.46 15.70 -7.62
C VAL A 451 28.00 14.73 -8.69
N SER A 452 28.03 15.16 -9.95
CA SER A 452 27.57 14.35 -11.09
C SER A 452 28.44 13.10 -11.28
N LEU A 453 29.77 13.17 -11.11
CA LEU A 453 30.64 11.98 -11.16
C LEU A 453 30.26 10.93 -10.11
N ILE A 454 29.96 11.37 -8.91
CA ILE A 454 29.47 10.47 -7.85
C ILE A 454 28.15 9.81 -8.27
N LEU A 455 27.22 10.59 -8.87
CA LEU A 455 25.95 10.06 -9.34
C LEU A 455 26.07 9.12 -10.54
N ILE A 456 27.05 9.34 -11.42
CA ILE A 456 27.37 8.39 -12.51
C ILE A 456 27.78 7.04 -11.92
N ALA A 457 28.68 7.02 -10.92
CA ALA A 457 29.08 5.80 -10.24
C ALA A 457 27.90 5.12 -9.56
N ILE A 458 27.04 5.86 -8.86
CA ILE A 458 25.82 5.34 -8.21
C ILE A 458 24.84 4.81 -9.25
N GLY A 459 24.62 5.53 -10.35
CA GLY A 459 23.75 5.10 -11.46
C GLY A 459 24.21 3.79 -12.07
N ALA A 460 25.53 3.63 -12.27
CA ALA A 460 26.10 2.37 -12.72
C ALA A 460 25.87 1.23 -11.73
N VAL A 461 26.08 1.47 -10.44
CA VAL A 461 25.80 0.48 -9.37
C VAL A 461 24.32 0.09 -9.35
N VAL A 462 23.40 1.06 -9.39
CA VAL A 462 21.96 0.81 -9.39
C VAL A 462 21.55 0.02 -10.64
N LEU A 463 22.12 0.35 -11.78
CA LEU A 463 21.87 -0.37 -13.04
C LEU A 463 22.35 -1.81 -12.95
N LEU A 464 23.57 -2.04 -12.51
CA LEU A 464 24.13 -3.39 -12.34
C LEU A 464 23.30 -4.20 -11.33
N MET A 465 23.00 -3.62 -10.17
CA MET A 465 22.13 -4.27 -9.17
C MET A 465 20.77 -4.66 -9.74
N THR A 466 20.19 -3.83 -10.61
CA THR A 466 18.86 -4.08 -11.18
C THR A 466 18.90 -5.11 -12.32
N VAL A 467 19.90 -5.03 -13.18
CA VAL A 467 20.06 -5.96 -14.33
C VAL A 467 20.37 -7.38 -13.83
N PHE A 468 21.24 -7.51 -12.81
CA PHE A 468 21.64 -8.81 -12.26
C PHE A 468 20.68 -9.34 -11.18
N ASP A 469 19.65 -8.58 -10.78
CA ASP A 469 18.66 -9.07 -9.82
C ASP A 469 17.67 -10.03 -10.49
N ARG A 470 17.92 -11.33 -10.29
CA ARG A 470 17.11 -12.41 -10.85
C ARG A 470 15.70 -12.47 -10.25
N HIS A 471 15.50 -11.95 -9.04
CA HIS A 471 14.20 -11.93 -8.36
C HIS A 471 13.23 -10.87 -8.90
N LEU A 472 13.72 -9.96 -9.75
CA LEU A 472 12.88 -8.98 -10.45
C LEU A 472 12.36 -9.51 -11.81
N LYS A 473 12.84 -10.65 -12.30
CA LYS A 473 12.29 -11.23 -13.53
C LYS A 473 10.81 -11.54 -13.28
N PRO A 474 9.92 -11.30 -14.24
CA PRO A 474 8.61 -11.92 -14.20
C PRO A 474 8.87 -13.42 -14.03
N SER A 475 8.31 -14.04 -13.05
CA SER A 475 8.28 -15.49 -13.01
C SER A 475 7.45 -15.91 -14.23
N ASP A 476 8.07 -16.60 -15.16
CA ASP A 476 7.35 -17.35 -16.19
C ASP A 476 6.44 -18.33 -15.43
N GLY A 477 5.20 -17.90 -15.12
CA GLY A 477 4.15 -18.74 -14.56
C GLY A 477 4.40 -19.46 -13.22
N THR A 478 5.59 -19.36 -12.61
CA THR A 478 5.90 -20.01 -11.34
C THR A 478 6.24 -18.97 -10.27
N SER A 479 5.37 -18.73 -9.31
CA SER A 479 5.63 -17.94 -8.09
C SER A 479 6.82 -18.51 -7.31
N PRO A 480 7.72 -17.67 -6.73
CA PRO A 480 8.80 -18.14 -5.84
C PRO A 480 8.29 -18.82 -4.56
N SER A 481 7.01 -18.72 -4.26
CA SER A 481 6.36 -19.45 -3.17
C SER A 481 6.31 -20.98 -3.41
N SER A 482 6.52 -21.45 -4.65
CA SER A 482 6.51 -22.88 -4.95
C SER A 482 7.81 -23.60 -4.54
N LYS A 483 8.97 -22.90 -4.45
CA LYS A 483 10.23 -23.57 -4.12
C LYS A 483 10.54 -23.67 -2.61
N GLU A 484 9.93 -22.81 -1.79
CA GLU A 484 10.08 -22.89 -0.33
C GLU A 484 8.98 -23.78 0.30
N ASN A 485 7.84 -23.87 -0.39
CA ASN A 485 6.82 -24.89 -0.09
C ASN A 485 7.14 -26.26 -0.71
N GLU A 486 8.03 -26.35 -1.72
CA GLU A 486 8.46 -27.64 -2.29
C GLU A 486 9.34 -28.47 -1.32
N HIS A 487 9.87 -27.87 -0.25
CA HIS A 487 10.57 -28.59 0.81
C HIS A 487 9.70 -28.93 2.03
N LEU A 488 8.42 -28.49 2.04
CA LEU A 488 7.42 -28.86 3.05
C LEU A 488 6.19 -29.55 2.45
N MET A 489 6.12 -29.63 1.13
CA MET A 489 5.13 -30.48 0.43
C MET A 489 5.90 -31.74 -0.02
N SER A 490 5.58 -32.86 0.58
CA SER A 490 5.75 -34.18 -0.01
C SER A 490 5.42 -34.13 -1.50
N GLU A 491 6.06 -35.01 -2.31
CA GLU A 491 5.91 -35.19 -3.76
C GLU A 491 4.52 -34.77 -4.32
N PRO A 492 4.42 -34.27 -5.57
CA PRO A 492 3.13 -33.89 -6.13
C PRO A 492 2.23 -35.12 -6.14
N THR A 493 1.50 -35.34 -5.07
CA THR A 493 0.39 -36.27 -5.07
C THR A 493 -0.63 -35.71 -6.02
N THR A 494 -0.92 -36.44 -7.09
CA THR A 494 -2.05 -36.18 -7.96
C THR A 494 -3.26 -35.88 -7.08
N PRO A 495 -3.98 -34.77 -7.27
CA PRO A 495 -5.11 -34.44 -6.42
C PRO A 495 -6.08 -35.61 -6.44
N THR A 496 -6.39 -36.19 -5.29
CA THR A 496 -7.28 -37.34 -5.18
C THR A 496 -8.60 -36.93 -4.56
N ILE A 497 -9.69 -37.41 -5.12
CA ILE A 497 -11.07 -37.26 -4.61
C ILE A 497 -11.41 -38.52 -3.79
N VAL A 498 -11.80 -38.32 -2.53
CA VAL A 498 -12.31 -39.39 -1.67
C VAL A 498 -13.85 -39.37 -1.76
N PRO A 499 -14.51 -40.26 -2.50
CA PRO A 499 -15.95 -40.17 -2.76
C PRO A 499 -16.80 -40.03 -1.49
N ALA A 500 -16.50 -40.82 -0.44
CA ALA A 500 -17.25 -40.82 0.82
C ALA A 500 -17.20 -39.50 1.60
N GLN A 501 -16.24 -38.59 1.30
CA GLN A 501 -16.08 -37.30 1.93
C GLN A 501 -16.39 -36.15 0.97
N THR A 502 -16.91 -36.43 -0.21
CA THR A 502 -17.10 -35.49 -1.29
C THR A 502 -18.58 -35.21 -1.56
N ALA A 503 -18.90 -33.94 -1.87
CA ALA A 503 -20.17 -33.54 -2.45
C ALA A 503 -19.99 -32.96 -3.84
N LEU A 504 -20.85 -33.34 -4.79
CA LEU A 504 -20.99 -32.70 -6.09
C LEU A 504 -22.06 -31.61 -5.99
N LEU A 505 -21.69 -30.36 -6.19
CA LEU A 505 -22.57 -29.19 -6.22
C LEU A 505 -22.94 -28.84 -7.67
N LEU A 506 -24.19 -29.07 -8.07
CA LEU A 506 -24.75 -28.62 -9.33
C LEU A 506 -25.60 -27.37 -9.09
N MET A 507 -25.05 -26.18 -9.49
CA MET A 507 -25.60 -24.91 -9.04
C MET A 507 -26.22 -24.11 -10.18
N ASP A 508 -27.47 -23.69 -9.96
CA ASP A 508 -28.27 -22.84 -10.85
C ASP A 508 -28.46 -23.35 -12.28
N TYR A 509 -28.47 -24.69 -12.47
CA TYR A 509 -28.89 -25.34 -13.73
C TYR A 509 -30.42 -25.29 -13.87
N GLN A 510 -30.96 -24.08 -13.77
CA GLN A 510 -32.40 -23.82 -13.90
C GLN A 510 -32.76 -23.43 -15.34
N ASN A 511 -33.99 -23.67 -15.74
CA ASN A 511 -34.46 -23.40 -17.10
C ASN A 511 -34.16 -21.98 -17.55
N ALA A 512 -34.34 -20.97 -16.67
CA ALA A 512 -34.04 -19.58 -16.98
C ALA A 512 -32.54 -19.30 -17.22
N MET A 513 -31.67 -20.00 -16.50
CA MET A 513 -30.21 -19.80 -16.63
C MET A 513 -29.66 -20.55 -17.85
N VAL A 514 -30.07 -21.78 -18.02
CA VAL A 514 -29.68 -22.62 -19.16
C VAL A 514 -30.10 -21.97 -20.49
N SER A 515 -31.32 -21.44 -20.58
CA SER A 515 -31.83 -20.82 -21.80
C SER A 515 -31.09 -19.53 -22.20
N SER A 516 -30.29 -18.95 -21.30
CA SER A 516 -29.50 -17.77 -21.56
C SER A 516 -28.10 -18.05 -22.15
N LEU A 517 -27.68 -19.30 -22.22
CA LEU A 517 -26.36 -19.71 -22.70
C LEU A 517 -26.36 -20.15 -24.16
N PRO A 518 -25.35 -19.71 -24.96
CA PRO A 518 -25.21 -20.14 -26.34
C PRO A 518 -24.91 -21.66 -26.49
N GLU A 519 -24.21 -22.26 -25.52
CA GLU A 519 -23.72 -23.64 -25.55
C GLU A 519 -24.42 -24.51 -24.49
N ALA A 520 -25.69 -24.24 -24.23
CA ALA A 520 -26.47 -24.86 -23.17
C ALA A 520 -26.46 -26.40 -23.17
N GLU A 521 -26.60 -27.04 -24.37
CA GLU A 521 -26.61 -28.49 -24.50
C GLU A 521 -25.29 -29.11 -24.05
N GLN A 522 -24.16 -28.52 -24.42
CA GLN A 522 -22.82 -29.01 -24.06
C GLN A 522 -22.60 -28.97 -22.55
N ILE A 523 -22.96 -27.82 -21.91
CA ILE A 523 -22.84 -27.65 -20.47
C ILE A 523 -23.72 -28.63 -19.69
N LEU A 524 -24.94 -28.85 -20.15
CA LEU A 524 -25.84 -29.85 -19.57
C LEU A 524 -25.29 -31.26 -19.71
N ASP A 525 -24.76 -31.65 -20.87
CA ASP A 525 -24.13 -32.94 -21.11
C ASP A 525 -22.96 -33.18 -20.10
N ARG A 526 -22.14 -32.19 -19.85
CA ARG A 526 -21.06 -32.29 -18.86
C ARG A 526 -21.58 -32.38 -17.43
N ALA A 527 -22.62 -31.63 -17.08
CA ALA A 527 -23.26 -31.73 -15.78
C ALA A 527 -23.87 -33.13 -15.56
N GLN A 528 -24.49 -33.75 -16.60
CA GLN A 528 -25.01 -35.11 -16.55
C GLN A 528 -23.89 -36.15 -16.38
N GLN A 529 -22.77 -36.00 -17.07
CA GLN A 529 -21.59 -36.86 -16.90
C GLN A 529 -21.08 -36.81 -15.47
N ALA A 530 -20.95 -35.60 -14.89
CA ALA A 530 -20.55 -35.42 -13.49
C ALA A 530 -21.55 -36.06 -12.53
N LEU A 531 -22.84 -35.89 -12.79
CA LEU A 531 -23.91 -36.52 -12.01
C LEU A 531 -23.84 -38.06 -12.08
N ALA A 532 -23.63 -38.63 -13.28
CA ALA A 532 -23.48 -40.08 -13.46
C ALA A 532 -22.25 -40.61 -12.69
N TRP A 533 -21.14 -39.90 -12.74
CA TRP A 533 -19.97 -40.24 -11.92
C TRP A 533 -20.29 -40.21 -10.42
N ALA A 534 -20.97 -39.16 -9.93
CA ALA A 534 -21.32 -39.06 -8.52
C ALA A 534 -22.22 -40.20 -8.07
N ARG A 535 -23.23 -40.58 -8.88
CA ARG A 535 -24.12 -41.72 -8.60
C ARG A 535 -23.39 -43.06 -8.56
N LYS A 536 -22.46 -43.27 -9.51
CA LYS A 536 -21.65 -44.49 -9.59
C LYS A 536 -20.74 -44.70 -8.39
N ASN A 537 -20.25 -43.59 -7.80
CA ASN A 537 -19.25 -43.60 -6.74
C ASN A 537 -19.83 -43.24 -5.36
N ASP A 538 -21.15 -43.24 -5.19
CA ASP A 538 -21.86 -42.89 -3.95
C ASP A 538 -21.45 -41.48 -3.39
N VAL A 539 -21.12 -40.52 -4.26
CA VAL A 539 -20.85 -39.14 -3.91
C VAL A 539 -22.15 -38.41 -3.62
N GLN A 540 -22.20 -37.67 -2.53
CA GLN A 540 -23.38 -36.85 -2.19
C GLN A 540 -23.64 -35.80 -3.26
N VAL A 541 -24.84 -35.80 -3.82
CA VAL A 541 -25.29 -34.81 -4.79
C VAL A 541 -26.02 -33.68 -4.06
N VAL A 542 -25.70 -32.44 -4.44
CA VAL A 542 -26.31 -31.21 -3.93
C VAL A 542 -26.76 -30.36 -5.12
N TYR A 543 -28.05 -30.14 -5.24
CA TYR A 543 -28.61 -29.18 -6.18
C TYR A 543 -28.82 -27.83 -5.49
N VAL A 544 -28.31 -26.78 -6.08
CA VAL A 544 -28.51 -25.42 -5.60
C VAL A 544 -29.28 -24.64 -6.65
N ARG A 545 -30.36 -23.99 -6.25
CA ARG A 545 -31.17 -23.16 -7.13
C ARG A 545 -31.53 -21.82 -6.49
N VAL A 546 -31.57 -20.76 -7.28
CA VAL A 546 -32.05 -19.46 -6.83
C VAL A 546 -33.56 -19.37 -7.05
N ALA A 547 -34.33 -19.26 -5.96
CA ALA A 547 -35.78 -19.11 -6.05
C ALA A 547 -36.33 -18.28 -4.87
N PHE A 548 -37.42 -17.56 -5.12
CA PHE A 548 -38.00 -16.61 -4.19
C PHE A 548 -39.44 -17.06 -3.82
N ALA A 549 -39.68 -17.26 -2.54
CA ALA A 549 -41.05 -17.28 -2.03
C ALA A 549 -41.69 -15.89 -2.11
N PRO A 550 -43.02 -15.73 -2.11
CA PRO A 550 -43.67 -14.42 -2.20
C PRO A 550 -43.13 -13.38 -1.16
N ASP A 551 -42.82 -13.82 0.05
CA ASP A 551 -42.34 -12.97 1.13
C ASP A 551 -40.84 -12.59 0.98
N ASP A 552 -40.04 -13.37 0.27
CA ASP A 552 -38.61 -13.11 0.07
C ASP A 552 -38.36 -11.85 -0.76
N TYR A 553 -39.28 -11.51 -1.68
CA TYR A 553 -39.15 -10.31 -2.52
C TYR A 553 -39.16 -9.02 -1.69
N ALA A 554 -39.96 -8.96 -0.63
CA ALA A 554 -40.02 -7.80 0.26
C ALA A 554 -38.69 -7.56 1.02
N GLY A 555 -37.89 -8.61 1.25
CA GLY A 555 -36.59 -8.55 1.87
C GLY A 555 -35.44 -8.13 0.95
N VAL A 556 -35.69 -7.89 -0.35
CA VAL A 556 -34.67 -7.48 -1.30
C VAL A 556 -34.51 -5.96 -1.28
N PRO A 557 -33.30 -5.42 -0.94
CA PRO A 557 -33.08 -3.98 -0.94
C PRO A 557 -33.14 -3.38 -2.35
N THR A 558 -33.77 -2.23 -2.51
CA THR A 558 -33.92 -1.52 -3.80
C THR A 558 -32.60 -1.10 -4.46
N HIS A 559 -31.51 -1.05 -3.69
CA HIS A 559 -30.17 -0.76 -4.20
C HIS A 559 -29.39 -2.00 -4.67
N SER A 560 -29.95 -3.18 -4.56
CA SER A 560 -29.32 -4.42 -5.06
C SER A 560 -29.41 -4.44 -6.59
N LYS A 561 -28.28 -4.32 -7.29
CA LYS A 561 -28.26 -4.13 -8.75
C LYS A 561 -28.91 -5.27 -9.53
N VAL A 562 -28.77 -6.52 -9.08
CA VAL A 562 -29.32 -7.70 -9.74
C VAL A 562 -30.67 -8.08 -9.13
N PHE A 563 -30.69 -8.27 -7.80
CA PHE A 563 -31.86 -8.83 -7.14
C PHE A 563 -33.02 -7.82 -6.99
N ALA A 564 -32.78 -6.49 -7.11
CA ALA A 564 -33.87 -5.52 -7.14
C ALA A 564 -34.76 -5.73 -8.38
N ALA A 565 -34.16 -5.96 -9.55
CA ALA A 565 -34.91 -6.26 -10.78
C ALA A 565 -35.65 -7.60 -10.70
N VAL A 566 -35.03 -8.60 -10.06
CA VAL A 566 -35.68 -9.91 -9.80
C VAL A 566 -36.92 -9.73 -8.91
N ALA A 567 -36.81 -8.91 -7.86
CA ALA A 567 -37.91 -8.64 -6.94
C ALA A 567 -39.04 -7.80 -7.57
N GLU A 568 -38.68 -6.78 -8.35
CA GLU A 568 -39.64 -5.92 -9.06
C GLU A 568 -40.48 -6.71 -10.06
N ASN A 569 -39.84 -7.60 -10.82
CA ASN A 569 -40.51 -8.40 -11.85
C ASN A 569 -41.06 -9.75 -11.30
N LYS A 570 -40.87 -10.01 -10.01
CA LYS A 570 -41.24 -11.31 -9.38
C LYS A 570 -40.69 -12.52 -10.16
N PHE A 571 -39.47 -12.36 -10.69
CA PHE A 571 -38.79 -13.38 -11.47
C PHE A 571 -38.20 -14.46 -10.55
N LEU A 572 -38.08 -15.72 -11.05
CA LEU A 572 -37.62 -16.89 -10.31
C LEU A 572 -38.46 -17.17 -9.06
N GLN A 573 -39.78 -17.05 -9.18
CA GLN A 573 -40.69 -17.45 -8.11
C GLN A 573 -40.58 -18.96 -7.84
N ASP A 574 -40.55 -19.34 -6.57
CA ASP A 574 -40.50 -20.75 -6.19
C ASP A 574 -41.72 -21.51 -6.72
N GLY A 575 -41.50 -22.63 -7.41
CA GLY A 575 -42.52 -23.40 -8.11
C GLY A 575 -42.82 -22.94 -9.54
N SER A 576 -42.20 -21.85 -10.04
CA SER A 576 -42.35 -21.46 -11.45
C SER A 576 -41.47 -22.31 -12.39
N PRO A 577 -41.84 -22.44 -13.67
CA PRO A 577 -41.03 -23.19 -14.64
C PRO A 577 -39.61 -22.61 -14.81
N GLU A 578 -39.46 -21.28 -14.71
CA GLU A 578 -38.18 -20.56 -14.82
C GLU A 578 -37.25 -20.90 -13.67
N ALA A 579 -37.76 -21.08 -12.45
CA ALA A 579 -37.02 -21.43 -11.26
C ALA A 579 -36.81 -22.96 -11.09
N ALA A 580 -37.42 -23.77 -11.91
CA ALA A 580 -37.22 -25.22 -11.88
C ALA A 580 -35.83 -25.61 -12.37
N LEU A 581 -35.27 -26.67 -11.81
CA LEU A 581 -34.09 -27.34 -12.36
C LEU A 581 -34.42 -27.88 -13.75
N HIS A 582 -33.42 -27.92 -14.61
CA HIS A 582 -33.59 -28.46 -15.97
C HIS A 582 -33.90 -29.98 -15.91
N ASP A 583 -34.86 -30.42 -16.69
CA ASP A 583 -35.39 -31.81 -16.68
C ASP A 583 -34.33 -32.90 -16.94
N SER A 584 -33.20 -32.53 -17.54
CA SER A 584 -32.08 -33.44 -17.77
C SER A 584 -31.29 -33.80 -16.51
N LEU A 585 -31.51 -33.12 -15.38
CA LEU A 585 -30.84 -33.36 -14.11
C LEU A 585 -31.85 -33.96 -13.11
N GLU A 586 -31.87 -35.29 -13.02
CA GLU A 586 -32.78 -36.01 -12.16
C GLU A 586 -32.42 -35.90 -10.68
N VAL A 587 -33.37 -35.47 -9.86
CA VAL A 587 -33.20 -35.37 -8.39
C VAL A 587 -33.73 -36.68 -7.79
N LEU A 588 -32.93 -37.37 -6.99
CA LEU A 588 -33.29 -38.63 -6.34
C LEU A 588 -33.46 -38.45 -4.82
N ASP A 589 -34.13 -39.43 -4.20
CA ASP A 589 -34.22 -39.49 -2.75
C ASP A 589 -32.81 -39.58 -2.13
N GLY A 590 -32.50 -38.70 -1.20
CA GLY A 590 -31.18 -38.62 -0.57
C GLY A 590 -30.30 -37.45 -1.07
N ASP A 591 -30.69 -36.82 -2.18
CA ASP A 591 -30.03 -35.58 -2.63
C ASP A 591 -30.39 -34.42 -1.74
N ILE A 592 -29.42 -33.47 -1.62
CA ILE A 592 -29.66 -32.23 -0.92
C ILE A 592 -30.15 -31.18 -1.93
N LEU A 593 -31.35 -30.65 -1.72
CA LEU A 593 -31.91 -29.59 -2.54
C LEU A 593 -31.87 -28.26 -1.77
N VAL A 594 -31.07 -27.31 -2.25
CA VAL A 594 -30.83 -26.03 -1.61
C VAL A 594 -31.51 -24.89 -2.38
N ARG A 595 -32.39 -24.16 -1.71
CA ARG A 595 -33.01 -22.94 -2.23
C ARG A 595 -32.30 -21.73 -1.64
N LYS A 596 -31.75 -20.85 -2.47
CA LYS A 596 -31.10 -19.62 -2.08
C LYS A 596 -31.79 -18.38 -2.68
N THR A 597 -31.56 -17.22 -2.07
CA THR A 597 -32.11 -15.92 -2.53
C THR A 597 -30.99 -14.92 -2.86
N ARG A 598 -29.72 -15.36 -2.91
CA ARG A 598 -28.53 -14.56 -3.24
C ARG A 598 -27.57 -15.39 -4.12
N PHE A 599 -26.39 -14.84 -4.46
CA PHE A 599 -25.44 -15.50 -5.36
C PHE A 599 -24.86 -16.79 -4.78
N GLY A 600 -24.25 -16.75 -3.59
CA GLY A 600 -23.54 -17.89 -3.01
C GLY A 600 -24.46 -18.97 -2.48
N ALA A 601 -24.06 -20.23 -2.60
CA ALA A 601 -24.82 -21.38 -2.11
C ALA A 601 -24.94 -21.38 -0.57
N PHE A 602 -23.98 -20.80 0.14
CA PHE A 602 -23.95 -20.74 1.60
C PHE A 602 -24.64 -19.50 2.20
N SER A 603 -24.84 -18.44 1.40
CA SER A 603 -25.14 -17.09 1.92
C SER A 603 -26.53 -16.90 2.53
N THR A 604 -27.52 -17.72 2.18
CA THR A 604 -28.91 -17.65 2.69
C THR A 604 -29.50 -19.03 2.94
N THR A 605 -28.64 -20.00 3.28
CA THR A 605 -29.01 -21.41 3.36
C THR A 605 -28.34 -22.07 4.57
N ASP A 606 -28.77 -23.28 4.90
CA ASP A 606 -28.16 -24.14 5.92
C ASP A 606 -27.12 -25.12 5.33
N LEU A 607 -26.70 -24.95 4.09
CA LEU A 607 -25.87 -25.91 3.35
C LEU A 607 -24.58 -26.28 4.12
N TYR A 608 -23.92 -25.33 4.76
CA TYR A 608 -22.74 -25.62 5.58
C TYR A 608 -23.01 -26.64 6.67
N ARG A 609 -24.09 -26.44 7.42
CA ARG A 609 -24.50 -27.36 8.50
C ARG A 609 -24.81 -28.77 7.95
N ASP A 610 -25.47 -28.82 6.80
CA ASP A 610 -25.91 -30.08 6.22
C ASP A 610 -24.73 -30.91 5.65
N LEU A 611 -23.74 -30.23 5.03
CA LEU A 611 -22.48 -30.86 4.59
C LEU A 611 -21.64 -31.33 5.78
N HIS A 612 -21.48 -30.48 6.78
CA HIS A 612 -20.69 -30.79 7.97
C HIS A 612 -21.29 -31.94 8.78
N ALA A 613 -22.63 -32.02 8.89
CA ALA A 613 -23.33 -33.11 9.58
C ALA A 613 -23.09 -34.47 8.91
N LYS A 614 -22.77 -34.48 7.61
CA LYS A 614 -22.44 -35.70 6.84
C LYS A 614 -20.92 -35.99 6.80
N GLY A 615 -20.10 -35.13 7.42
CA GLY A 615 -18.62 -35.29 7.43
C GLY A 615 -17.99 -35.06 6.06
N LEU A 616 -18.59 -34.23 5.21
CA LEU A 616 -18.10 -33.89 3.88
C LEU A 616 -17.14 -32.70 3.98
N ASP A 617 -15.93 -32.84 3.46
CA ASP A 617 -14.85 -31.83 3.50
C ASP A 617 -14.35 -31.44 2.10
N THR A 618 -14.82 -32.13 1.06
CA THR A 618 -14.40 -31.93 -0.33
C THR A 618 -15.62 -31.58 -1.19
N LEU A 619 -15.50 -30.53 -2.02
CA LEU A 619 -16.56 -30.10 -2.92
C LEU A 619 -16.08 -30.13 -4.37
N VAL A 620 -16.85 -30.80 -5.23
CA VAL A 620 -16.74 -30.69 -6.68
C VAL A 620 -17.83 -29.75 -7.16
N ILE A 621 -17.42 -28.62 -7.75
CA ILE A 621 -18.29 -27.47 -8.02
C ILE A 621 -18.51 -27.33 -9.53
N ALA A 622 -19.78 -27.27 -9.94
CA ALA A 622 -20.19 -26.88 -11.28
C ALA A 622 -21.41 -25.95 -11.23
N GLY A 623 -21.55 -25.06 -12.20
CA GLY A 623 -22.71 -24.15 -12.18
C GLY A 623 -22.73 -23.01 -13.20
N ILE A 624 -23.89 -22.36 -13.29
CA ILE A 624 -24.23 -21.22 -14.14
C ILE A 624 -24.71 -20.06 -13.25
N SER A 625 -23.98 -18.91 -13.14
CA SER A 625 -22.81 -18.45 -13.91
C SER A 625 -21.51 -18.60 -13.11
N THR A 626 -20.40 -18.66 -13.84
CA THR A 626 -19.03 -18.66 -13.28
C THR A 626 -18.78 -17.45 -12.38
N SER A 627 -19.16 -16.25 -12.84
CA SER A 627 -18.98 -14.99 -12.09
C SER A 627 -20.00 -14.77 -10.97
N GLY A 628 -21.08 -15.51 -10.97
CA GLY A 628 -22.17 -15.43 -9.99
C GLY A 628 -22.05 -16.49 -8.90
N VAL A 629 -22.78 -17.60 -9.07
CA VAL A 629 -22.89 -18.64 -8.06
C VAL A 629 -21.58 -19.37 -7.83
N VAL A 630 -20.81 -19.69 -8.89
CA VAL A 630 -19.57 -20.46 -8.75
C VAL A 630 -18.53 -19.67 -8.00
N LEU A 631 -18.23 -18.43 -8.41
CA LEU A 631 -17.27 -17.54 -7.75
C LEU A 631 -17.65 -17.31 -6.27
N SER A 632 -18.92 -17.01 -5.99
CA SER A 632 -19.39 -16.72 -4.64
C SER A 632 -19.28 -17.95 -3.73
N THR A 633 -19.72 -19.12 -4.23
CA THR A 633 -19.67 -20.37 -3.47
C THR A 633 -18.25 -20.86 -3.24
N LEU A 634 -17.37 -20.74 -4.25
CA LEU A 634 -15.97 -21.11 -4.16
C LEU A 634 -15.24 -20.28 -3.08
N ARG A 635 -15.51 -18.96 -3.01
CA ARG A 635 -14.94 -18.08 -1.97
C ARG A 635 -15.42 -18.45 -0.57
N ASP A 636 -16.73 -18.63 -0.41
CA ASP A 636 -17.33 -18.99 0.87
C ASP A 636 -16.84 -20.38 1.34
N ALA A 637 -16.74 -21.37 0.44
CA ALA A 637 -16.24 -22.70 0.75
C ALA A 637 -14.74 -22.71 1.09
N GLY A 638 -13.91 -21.92 0.36
CA GLY A 638 -12.49 -21.77 0.67
C GLY A 638 -12.25 -21.13 2.03
N ASP A 639 -13.08 -20.16 2.44
CA ASP A 639 -13.01 -19.54 3.77
C ASP A 639 -13.51 -20.46 4.90
N GLN A 640 -14.13 -21.62 4.55
CA GLN A 640 -14.59 -22.66 5.46
C GLN A 640 -13.74 -23.94 5.40
N ASP A 641 -12.53 -23.83 4.82
CA ASP A 641 -11.51 -24.89 4.73
C ASP A 641 -11.92 -26.14 3.94
N TYR A 642 -12.90 -26.04 3.02
CA TYR A 642 -13.21 -27.15 2.11
C TYR A 642 -12.09 -27.33 1.07
N ARG A 643 -11.80 -28.59 0.73
CA ARG A 643 -11.04 -28.92 -0.47
C ARG A 643 -11.92 -28.77 -1.70
N LEU A 644 -11.44 -28.02 -2.70
CA LEU A 644 -12.27 -27.55 -3.80
C LEU A 644 -11.76 -28.04 -5.16
N PHE A 645 -12.67 -28.60 -5.95
CA PHE A 645 -12.49 -28.88 -7.37
C PHE A 645 -13.53 -28.11 -8.17
N VAL A 646 -13.15 -27.53 -9.29
CA VAL A 646 -14.09 -26.85 -10.20
C VAL A 646 -14.06 -27.54 -11.53
N LEU A 647 -15.23 -27.99 -12.01
CA LEU A 647 -15.41 -28.58 -13.33
C LEU A 647 -15.46 -27.45 -14.37
N ALA A 648 -14.35 -27.21 -15.05
CA ALA A 648 -14.25 -26.12 -16.01
C ALA A 648 -15.22 -26.27 -17.18
N ASP A 649 -15.38 -27.50 -17.69
CA ASP A 649 -16.22 -27.84 -18.81
C ASP A 649 -17.73 -28.00 -18.46
N ALA A 650 -18.06 -28.09 -17.16
CA ALA A 650 -19.45 -28.09 -16.65
C ALA A 650 -19.81 -26.71 -16.01
N THR A 651 -19.03 -25.69 -16.18
CA THR A 651 -19.27 -24.34 -15.64
C THR A 651 -19.30 -23.34 -16.78
N ALA A 652 -20.27 -22.41 -16.77
CA ALA A 652 -20.38 -21.42 -17.85
C ALA A 652 -20.74 -20.02 -17.34
N ASP A 653 -20.45 -19.02 -18.14
CA ASP A 653 -20.84 -17.62 -17.93
C ASP A 653 -21.38 -17.03 -19.24
N PRO A 654 -22.36 -16.14 -19.21
CA PRO A 654 -22.82 -15.44 -20.42
C PRO A 654 -21.70 -14.66 -21.12
N ASP A 655 -20.66 -14.23 -20.40
CA ASP A 655 -19.46 -13.59 -20.93
C ASP A 655 -18.28 -14.59 -20.93
N ALA A 656 -17.91 -15.07 -22.12
CA ALA A 656 -16.84 -16.06 -22.29
C ALA A 656 -15.47 -15.54 -21.81
N GLU A 657 -15.18 -14.22 -21.89
CA GLU A 657 -13.94 -13.66 -21.38
C GLU A 657 -13.90 -13.69 -19.85
N VAL A 658 -15.03 -13.36 -19.21
CA VAL A 658 -15.16 -13.44 -17.75
C VAL A 658 -14.97 -14.88 -17.27
N HIS A 659 -15.63 -15.85 -17.93
CA HIS A 659 -15.44 -17.28 -17.64
C HIS A 659 -13.96 -17.67 -17.72
N ARG A 660 -13.31 -17.40 -18.85
CA ARG A 660 -11.90 -17.74 -19.07
C ARG A 660 -10.98 -17.12 -18.01
N VAL A 661 -11.17 -15.84 -17.68
CA VAL A 661 -10.34 -15.16 -16.65
C VAL A 661 -10.54 -15.80 -15.27
N LEU A 662 -11.76 -16.18 -14.90
CA LEU A 662 -12.04 -16.81 -13.62
C LEU A 662 -11.42 -18.20 -13.55
N ILE A 663 -11.61 -19.03 -14.55
CA ILE A 663 -11.07 -20.41 -14.62
C ILE A 663 -9.54 -20.40 -14.65
N GLU A 664 -8.91 -19.57 -15.51
CA GLU A 664 -7.46 -19.64 -15.72
C GLU A 664 -6.65 -18.85 -14.68
N LYS A 665 -7.20 -17.77 -14.08
CA LYS A 665 -6.41 -16.82 -13.29
C LYS A 665 -6.90 -16.59 -11.86
N VAL A 666 -8.13 -16.92 -11.55
CA VAL A 666 -8.71 -16.61 -10.23
C VAL A 666 -8.92 -17.86 -9.41
N PHE A 667 -9.61 -18.85 -9.95
CA PHE A 667 -9.97 -20.08 -9.23
C PHE A 667 -8.77 -20.97 -8.87
N PRO A 668 -7.68 -21.06 -9.68
CA PRO A 668 -6.51 -21.87 -9.33
C PRO A 668 -5.80 -21.46 -8.03
N HIS A 669 -6.14 -20.30 -7.48
CA HIS A 669 -5.63 -19.89 -6.16
C HIS A 669 -6.33 -20.55 -4.98
N GLN A 670 -7.47 -21.21 -5.19
CA GLN A 670 -8.30 -21.78 -4.12
C GLN A 670 -8.87 -23.17 -4.45
N ALA A 671 -8.82 -23.60 -5.71
CA ALA A 671 -9.39 -24.86 -6.16
C ALA A 671 -8.51 -25.52 -7.23
N ASP A 672 -8.58 -26.85 -7.31
CA ASP A 672 -8.06 -27.61 -8.42
C ASP A 672 -9.06 -27.48 -9.59
N ILE A 673 -8.58 -27.02 -10.76
CA ILE A 673 -9.40 -26.90 -11.96
C ILE A 673 -9.26 -28.19 -12.77
N VAL A 674 -10.36 -28.88 -12.98
CA VAL A 674 -10.41 -30.19 -13.63
C VAL A 674 -11.53 -30.23 -14.66
N GLU A 675 -11.49 -31.18 -15.58
CA GLU A 675 -12.58 -31.47 -16.49
C GLU A 675 -13.42 -32.63 -15.95
N THR A 676 -14.65 -32.75 -16.40
CA THR A 676 -15.56 -33.83 -16.00
C THR A 676 -14.96 -35.19 -16.30
N GLY A 677 -14.19 -35.34 -17.39
CA GLY A 677 -13.51 -36.57 -17.75
C GLY A 677 -12.41 -37.03 -16.78
N ASP A 678 -11.89 -36.12 -15.95
CA ASP A 678 -10.80 -36.41 -15.00
C ASP A 678 -11.31 -37.07 -13.72
N LEU A 679 -12.61 -36.94 -13.41
CA LEU A 679 -13.21 -37.39 -12.15
C LEU A 679 -12.98 -38.87 -11.84
N GLU A 680 -13.08 -39.75 -12.83
CA GLU A 680 -12.82 -41.20 -12.65
C GLU A 680 -11.34 -41.45 -12.25
N THR A 681 -10.41 -40.77 -12.89
CA THR A 681 -9.00 -40.93 -12.60
C THR A 681 -8.64 -40.37 -11.21
N LEU A 682 -9.23 -39.25 -10.83
CA LEU A 682 -8.99 -38.59 -9.54
C LEU A 682 -9.59 -39.36 -8.36
N SER A 683 -10.67 -40.14 -8.59
CA SER A 683 -11.28 -40.99 -7.58
C SER A 683 -10.70 -42.41 -7.52
N GLY A 684 -10.13 -42.93 -8.61
CA GLY A 684 -9.55 -44.28 -8.68
C GLY A 684 -8.19 -44.45 -8.03
N ALA A 685 -7.43 -43.40 -7.86
CA ALA A 685 -6.11 -43.42 -7.20
C ALA A 685 -6.16 -43.64 -5.67
N ALA A 686 -7.35 -43.62 -5.06
CA ALA A 686 -7.57 -43.81 -3.63
C ALA A 686 -7.82 -45.29 -3.26
N SER A 687 -7.92 -46.20 -4.23
CA SER A 687 -8.22 -47.62 -4.03
C SER A 687 -7.05 -48.60 -4.30
N ALA A 688 -5.80 -48.09 -4.40
CA ALA A 688 -4.59 -48.92 -4.56
C ALA A 688 -3.65 -48.84 -3.35
#